data_295a4d5102887486e16450c34945b015
#
_entry.id   295a4d5102887486e16450c34945b015
#
_cell.length_a   1.000
_cell.length_b   1.000
_cell.length_c   1.000
_cell.angle_alpha   90.00
_cell.angle_beta   90.00
_cell.angle_gamma   90.00
#
_symmetry.space_group_name_H-M   'P 1'
#
loop_
_entity.id
_entity.type
_entity.pdbx_description
1 polymer ?
#
loop_
_entity_poly.entity_id
_entity_poly.type
_entity_poly.pdbx_seq_one_letter_code
_entity_poly.pdbx_strand_id
1 'polypeptide(L)'
;MNKSSEETTKGLTSDILKDIIDYPSNQNTKIDGITWFKEDSYKGTDYDWLSTVFEKASKTQNMENKGRPDFIIVKDSSNIIIVIECKADITDHSKYANPEKYKINGFGSSDDTTRYAIDGALWYASFLYDRYDVIAIGISGQNLTESKLTSFVWPQNGSIHDIELLADGSLEDSMQSINQYEKDIDVVLKRFAATEAKVKRELRRYTLSCANFLRANGIEDNSKAGFVSAIILGLTNHESKLYNDTKRAIEAKRTTKSKKMVSDPIGKHSVKMLQASLYGDGKDEFDDDYIRGIWDIDNIPKGKRTALKKFYNALLAKDELLRAPKGENKDFMDGDTVLSRCIYSLYENVIEILEHYTGVDVMGEFYTTFLRFTKGNAKEKGIVLTPKHITELFCDIAEYYSDTKMTEDTKILDICCGTGAFLISALQRIKNNISVQKINETEKTQKYVKAQSNSLIGVERDPSMYSLAYANMRFHGDGKSNLFNCSSLLIDSYAPVDDSGKTYLNDNVKIPLHEALASFGDIDIAMINPPYSLNKKDTSTSQNYEIIIKREECKGKINVLKKKLSQAKKTTGGVPKDTIDKIQLDIKEQQYLIEEINKELKNTRMDEVVFSKGQDELDFVAAMLHYLKTGGIGIAIIPMSCASNSGKKLRAELLKHHTLLACMTMPAQLFSDSNVGIPTCIMVFKAHIPHNNNKAVFFARWKNDGFKVIPHNGRKDFGEWVSIRTEWIEQIDGTATPNPYVWLKKKISPEDEALAEAYIQTNYTQLTDDDFERTLKKYALFKYMEDNGLLEE
;
A
#
# COMPACT_ATOMS: atom_id res chain seq x y z
N MET A 1 -15.27 5.34 48.82
CA MET A 1 -14.47 6.57 49.00
C MET A 1 -15.28 7.73 48.48
N ASN A 2 -15.21 8.85 49.18
CA ASN A 2 -16.12 9.98 48.99
C ASN A 2 -15.92 10.71 47.66
N LYS A 3 -16.98 10.86 46.87
CA LYS A 3 -17.03 11.77 45.69
C LYS A 3 -16.54 13.19 46.00
N SER A 4 -16.58 13.63 47.28
CA SER A 4 -16.14 14.94 47.70
C SER A 4 -14.61 15.17 47.64
N SER A 5 -13.79 14.11 47.69
CA SER A 5 -12.31 14.24 47.67
C SER A 5 -11.70 14.33 46.28
N GLU A 6 -12.28 13.69 45.28
CA GLU A 6 -11.87 13.79 43.87
C GLU A 6 -12.23 15.18 43.29
N GLU A 7 -13.36 15.77 43.71
CA GLU A 7 -13.73 17.15 43.38
C GLU A 7 -12.73 18.19 43.93
N THR A 8 -12.02 17.89 45.03
CA THR A 8 -10.96 18.77 45.52
C THR A 8 -9.77 18.77 44.55
N THR A 9 -9.32 17.62 44.06
CA THR A 9 -8.25 17.52 43.06
C THR A 9 -8.64 18.24 41.77
N LYS A 10 -9.89 18.03 41.28
CA LYS A 10 -10.43 18.73 40.09
C LYS A 10 -10.47 20.27 40.34
N GLY A 11 -10.78 20.71 41.53
CA GLY A 11 -10.74 22.13 41.92
C GLY A 11 -9.33 22.72 41.82
N LEU A 12 -8.33 22.06 42.41
CA LEU A 12 -6.93 22.43 42.33
C LEU A 12 -6.44 22.49 40.90
N THR A 13 -6.76 21.45 40.08
CA THR A 13 -6.42 21.41 38.65
C THR A 13 -7.04 22.59 37.89
N SER A 14 -8.32 22.89 38.15
CA SER A 14 -9.02 24.00 37.54
C SER A 14 -8.41 25.37 37.90
N ASP A 15 -7.95 25.54 39.14
CA ASP A 15 -7.32 26.79 39.58
C ASP A 15 -5.93 26.98 38.95
N ILE A 16 -5.12 25.94 38.88
CA ILE A 16 -3.84 25.96 38.16
C ILE A 16 -4.02 26.27 36.67
N LEU A 17 -5.02 25.65 36.01
CA LEU A 17 -5.29 25.97 34.62
C LEU A 17 -5.65 27.43 34.38
N LYS A 18 -6.35 28.08 35.34
CA LYS A 18 -6.69 29.50 35.25
C LYS A 18 -5.47 30.41 35.48
N ASP A 19 -4.48 29.96 36.25
CA ASP A 19 -3.30 30.73 36.57
C ASP A 19 -2.22 30.66 35.46
N ILE A 20 -2.36 29.76 34.52
CA ILE A 20 -1.46 29.62 33.37
C ILE A 20 -1.88 30.59 32.26
N ILE A 21 -0.97 31.48 31.86
CA ILE A 21 -1.21 32.66 30.99
C ILE A 21 -1.86 32.31 29.65
N ASP A 22 -1.56 31.17 29.04
CA ASP A 22 -2.06 30.79 27.72
C ASP A 22 -3.28 29.84 27.76
N TYR A 23 -3.84 29.57 28.95
CA TYR A 23 -5.14 28.90 29.05
C TYR A 23 -6.27 29.94 29.28
N PRO A 24 -7.46 29.73 28.70
CA PRO A 24 -8.61 30.58 28.99
C PRO A 24 -8.96 30.57 30.48
N SER A 25 -9.20 31.75 31.07
CA SER A 25 -9.57 31.89 32.48
C SER A 25 -10.92 31.23 32.83
N ASN A 26 -11.77 30.97 31.83
CA ASN A 26 -13.07 30.31 32.03
C ASN A 26 -13.19 29.09 31.10
N GLN A 27 -13.75 27.98 31.64
CA GLN A 27 -14.10 26.82 30.83
C GLN A 27 -15.12 27.19 29.73
N ASN A 28 -15.12 26.47 28.66
CA ASN A 28 -15.99 26.65 27.47
C ASN A 28 -15.82 28.01 26.77
N THR A 29 -14.82 28.79 27.15
CA THR A 29 -14.47 30.05 26.48
C THR A 29 -13.30 29.80 25.55
N LYS A 30 -13.40 30.32 24.32
CA LYS A 30 -12.34 30.23 23.33
C LYS A 30 -11.51 31.48 23.30
N ILE A 31 -10.22 31.37 23.62
CA ILE A 31 -9.24 32.46 23.55
C ILE A 31 -8.04 31.95 22.73
N ASP A 32 -7.64 32.70 21.71
CA ASP A 32 -6.53 32.37 20.82
C ASP A 32 -6.57 30.93 20.24
N GLY A 33 -7.78 30.44 19.97
CA GLY A 33 -8.01 29.10 19.46
C GLY A 33 -7.96 28.00 20.53
N ILE A 34 -7.74 28.33 21.79
CA ILE A 34 -7.67 27.39 22.90
C ILE A 34 -9.01 27.37 23.65
N THR A 35 -9.51 26.19 23.92
CA THR A 35 -10.72 25.96 24.72
C THR A 35 -10.49 24.76 25.64
N TRP A 36 -10.90 24.83 26.87
CA TRP A 36 -10.88 23.68 27.79
C TRP A 36 -12.26 23.39 28.39
N PHE A 37 -12.49 22.13 28.67
CA PHE A 37 -13.74 21.60 29.15
C PHE A 37 -13.53 20.79 30.43
N LYS A 38 -14.43 20.97 31.39
CA LYS A 38 -14.50 20.07 32.55
C LYS A 38 -15.55 19.00 32.27
N GLU A 39 -15.17 17.73 32.40
CA GLU A 39 -16.04 16.58 32.14
C GLU A 39 -16.70 16.64 30.75
N ASP A 40 -18.01 16.54 30.63
CA ASP A 40 -18.77 16.53 29.41
C ASP A 40 -19.32 17.91 28.98
N SER A 41 -18.76 19.01 29.49
CA SER A 41 -19.19 20.38 29.18
C SER A 41 -18.98 20.81 27.72
N TYR A 42 -18.28 19.98 26.91
CA TYR A 42 -18.15 20.16 25.46
C TYR A 42 -19.46 19.86 24.69
N LYS A 43 -20.44 19.18 25.32
CA LYS A 43 -21.72 18.86 24.69
C LYS A 43 -22.49 20.10 24.27
N GLY A 44 -23.03 20.07 23.04
CA GLY A 44 -23.74 21.21 22.45
C GLY A 44 -22.86 22.37 22.01
N THR A 45 -21.52 22.20 21.98
CA THR A 45 -20.56 23.15 21.45
C THR A 45 -20.03 22.67 20.09
N ASP A 46 -19.14 23.43 19.45
CA ASP A 46 -18.44 23.02 18.23
C ASP A 46 -17.59 21.73 18.40
N TYR A 47 -17.37 21.33 19.64
CA TYR A 47 -16.59 20.15 20.03
C TYR A 47 -17.44 18.95 20.47
N ASP A 48 -18.75 18.98 20.19
CA ASP A 48 -19.67 17.87 20.53
C ASP A 48 -19.30 16.52 19.90
N TRP A 49 -18.46 16.54 18.88
CA TRP A 49 -17.85 15.32 18.31
C TRP A 49 -17.05 14.50 19.34
N LEU A 50 -16.52 15.12 20.41
CA LEU A 50 -15.89 14.44 21.53
C LEU A 50 -16.85 13.47 22.23
N SER A 51 -18.16 13.77 22.23
CA SER A 51 -19.18 12.88 22.76
C SER A 51 -19.15 11.52 22.08
N THR A 52 -19.00 11.50 20.76
CA THR A 52 -18.94 10.26 19.97
C THR A 52 -17.67 9.45 20.24
N VAL A 53 -16.54 10.15 20.48
CA VAL A 53 -15.27 9.52 20.81
C VAL A 53 -15.35 8.87 22.19
N PHE A 54 -15.84 9.58 23.20
CA PHE A 54 -15.83 9.09 24.57
C PHE A 54 -17.05 8.24 24.94
N GLU A 55 -18.07 8.13 24.10
CA GLU A 55 -19.13 7.11 24.26
C GLU A 55 -18.59 5.70 24.40
N LYS A 56 -17.47 5.40 23.75
CA LYS A 56 -16.80 4.11 23.75
C LYS A 56 -15.71 3.95 24.80
N ALA A 57 -15.25 5.08 25.35
CA ALA A 57 -14.22 5.10 26.37
C ALA A 57 -14.76 4.80 27.78
N SER A 58 -15.88 4.03 27.88
CA SER A 58 -16.39 3.57 29.14
C SER A 58 -15.36 2.69 29.83
N LYS A 59 -15.08 2.98 31.09
CA LYS A 59 -14.19 2.20 31.97
C LYS A 59 -14.91 1.05 32.68
N THR A 60 -16.23 0.89 32.48
CA THR A 60 -17.04 -0.16 33.14
C THR A 60 -17.39 -1.26 32.16
N GLN A 61 -17.38 -2.51 32.62
CA GLN A 61 -17.64 -3.70 31.79
C GLN A 61 -19.04 -3.70 31.13
N ASN A 62 -20.02 -2.99 31.70
CA ASN A 62 -21.40 -2.98 31.23
C ASN A 62 -21.71 -1.87 30.22
N MET A 63 -20.72 -1.05 29.82
CA MET A 63 -20.91 0.10 28.92
C MET A 63 -22.03 1.09 29.30
N GLU A 64 -22.56 1.00 30.50
CA GLU A 64 -23.68 1.85 30.97
C GLU A 64 -23.27 3.29 31.28
N ASN A 65 -21.96 3.51 31.52
CA ASN A 65 -21.42 4.86 31.78
C ASN A 65 -20.50 5.26 30.62
N LYS A 66 -20.83 6.37 29.95
CA LYS A 66 -19.98 7.01 28.95
C LYS A 66 -18.63 7.39 29.55
N GLY A 67 -17.55 7.25 28.78
CA GLY A 67 -16.25 7.75 29.20
C GLY A 67 -16.29 9.27 29.39
N ARG A 68 -15.70 9.78 30.47
CA ARG A 68 -15.65 11.20 30.76
C ARG A 68 -14.29 11.53 31.37
N PRO A 69 -13.35 12.05 30.58
CA PRO A 69 -12.13 12.61 31.13
C PRO A 69 -12.48 13.81 32.05
N ASP A 70 -11.71 14.04 33.08
CA ASP A 70 -11.99 15.15 34.01
C ASP A 70 -11.79 16.51 33.36
N PHE A 71 -10.76 16.64 32.50
CA PHE A 71 -10.57 17.81 31.66
C PHE A 71 -10.11 17.43 30.26
N ILE A 72 -10.51 18.25 29.30
CA ILE A 72 -10.07 18.21 27.92
C ILE A 72 -9.69 19.62 27.48
N ILE A 73 -8.55 19.78 26.83
CA ILE A 73 -8.09 21.06 26.29
C ILE A 73 -7.82 20.86 24.80
N VAL A 74 -8.38 21.72 23.97
CA VAL A 74 -8.24 21.69 22.52
C VAL A 74 -7.64 22.99 22.03
N LYS A 75 -6.71 22.92 21.10
CA LYS A 75 -6.14 24.09 20.41
C LYS A 75 -6.35 23.93 18.91
N ASP A 76 -7.25 24.74 18.32
CA ASP A 76 -7.65 24.66 16.92
C ASP A 76 -6.53 24.95 15.93
N SER A 77 -5.54 25.74 16.32
CA SER A 77 -4.41 26.13 15.48
C SER A 77 -3.31 25.06 15.41
N SER A 78 -3.45 23.98 16.20
CA SER A 78 -2.48 22.89 16.25
C SER A 78 -3.20 21.55 16.30
N ASN A 79 -2.48 20.49 15.97
CA ASN A 79 -2.99 19.12 16.02
C ASN A 79 -2.87 18.51 17.43
N ILE A 80 -3.01 19.32 18.48
CA ILE A 80 -2.79 18.92 19.88
C ILE A 80 -4.11 18.86 20.63
N ILE A 81 -4.29 17.80 21.41
CA ILE A 81 -5.37 17.68 22.38
C ILE A 81 -4.80 17.16 23.71
N ILE A 82 -5.26 17.75 24.84
CA ILE A 82 -4.83 17.35 26.17
C ILE A 82 -5.99 16.69 26.87
N VAL A 83 -5.76 15.53 27.49
CA VAL A 83 -6.72 14.83 28.34
C VAL A 83 -6.15 14.70 29.75
N ILE A 84 -6.95 15.02 30.75
CA ILE A 84 -6.51 14.99 32.15
C ILE A 84 -7.48 14.10 32.95
N GLU A 85 -6.92 13.21 33.76
CA GLU A 85 -7.63 12.39 34.72
C GLU A 85 -7.14 12.69 36.14
N CYS A 86 -8.06 12.90 37.08
CA CYS A 86 -7.79 13.27 38.45
C CYS A 86 -8.14 12.16 39.44
N LYS A 87 -7.34 11.94 40.47
CA LYS A 87 -7.63 11.03 41.58
C LYS A 87 -7.36 11.73 42.93
N ALA A 88 -8.19 11.40 43.92
CA ALA A 88 -8.05 12.01 45.24
C ALA A 88 -6.79 11.60 45.99
N ASP A 89 -6.41 10.32 45.86
CA ASP A 89 -5.32 9.73 46.63
C ASP A 89 -4.07 9.64 45.76
N ILE A 90 -2.94 10.06 46.30
CA ILE A 90 -1.64 9.97 45.63
C ILE A 90 -1.19 8.52 45.42
N THR A 91 -1.73 7.56 46.18
CA THR A 91 -1.46 6.11 45.95
C THR A 91 -2.18 5.58 44.71
N ASP A 92 -3.21 6.27 44.23
CA ASP A 92 -3.92 5.97 43.00
C ASP A 92 -3.40 6.77 41.80
N HIS A 93 -2.16 7.28 41.87
CA HIS A 93 -1.55 8.05 40.82
C HIS A 93 -1.18 7.18 39.60
N SER A 94 -0.50 6.08 39.82
CA SER A 94 0.08 5.23 38.80
C SER A 94 0.09 3.76 39.21
N LYS A 95 -0.23 2.88 38.28
CA LYS A 95 -0.03 1.43 38.45
C LYS A 95 1.45 1.05 38.62
N TYR A 96 2.34 1.75 37.93
CA TYR A 96 3.76 1.46 37.94
C TYR A 96 4.51 2.53 38.74
N ALA A 97 5.39 2.08 39.65
CA ALA A 97 6.26 2.99 40.43
C ALA A 97 7.23 3.79 39.54
N ASN A 98 7.57 3.29 38.37
CA ASN A 98 8.34 4.00 37.34
C ASN A 98 7.45 4.25 36.12
N PRO A 99 7.12 5.51 35.78
CA PRO A 99 6.26 5.87 34.65
C PRO A 99 6.77 5.35 33.29
N GLU A 100 8.08 5.21 33.08
CA GLU A 100 8.65 4.67 31.85
C GLU A 100 8.17 3.24 31.51
N LYS A 101 7.64 2.50 32.51
CA LYS A 101 7.06 1.20 32.29
C LYS A 101 5.79 1.21 31.44
N TYR A 102 5.08 2.34 31.37
CA TYR A 102 3.92 2.46 30.47
C TYR A 102 4.30 2.30 29.02
N LYS A 103 5.48 2.77 28.64
CA LYS A 103 6.03 2.59 27.28
C LYS A 103 6.30 1.11 26.95
N ILE A 104 6.61 0.27 27.96
CA ILE A 104 6.95 -1.15 27.78
C ILE A 104 5.70 -2.03 27.89
N ASN A 105 4.90 -1.80 28.92
CA ASN A 105 3.82 -2.71 29.33
C ASN A 105 2.41 -2.18 28.96
N GLY A 106 2.29 -0.97 28.45
CA GLY A 106 1.01 -0.30 28.24
C GLY A 106 0.33 0.11 29.55
N PHE A 107 -0.86 0.66 29.45
CA PHE A 107 -1.74 0.92 30.59
C PHE A 107 -2.47 -0.38 31.02
N GLY A 108 -3.04 -0.38 32.21
CA GLY A 108 -3.58 -1.57 32.84
C GLY A 108 -4.97 -2.02 32.33
N SER A 109 -5.58 -2.93 33.07
CA SER A 109 -6.94 -3.42 32.86
C SER A 109 -8.01 -2.34 33.04
N SER A 110 -9.28 -2.62 32.76
CA SER A 110 -10.38 -1.69 33.02
C SER A 110 -10.46 -1.25 34.51
N ASP A 111 -10.11 -2.12 35.44
CA ASP A 111 -10.02 -1.78 36.87
C ASP A 111 -8.88 -0.81 37.15
N ASP A 112 -7.72 -1.02 36.51
CA ASP A 112 -6.56 -0.13 36.61
C ASP A 112 -6.87 1.26 36.02
N THR A 113 -7.51 1.32 34.85
CA THR A 113 -7.88 2.58 34.18
C THR A 113 -8.94 3.36 34.97
N THR A 114 -9.71 2.69 35.77
CA THR A 114 -10.66 3.34 36.71
C THR A 114 -9.97 3.83 37.98
N ARG A 115 -8.99 3.07 38.47
CA ARG A 115 -8.32 3.33 39.75
C ARG A 115 -7.23 4.39 39.62
N TYR A 116 -6.33 4.27 38.63
CA TYR A 116 -5.14 5.09 38.55
C TYR A 116 -5.31 6.28 37.58
N ALA A 117 -4.77 7.45 37.98
CA ALA A 117 -4.86 8.67 37.21
C ALA A 117 -4.18 8.55 35.83
N ILE A 118 -2.94 8.01 35.80
CA ILE A 118 -2.16 7.88 34.55
C ILE A 118 -2.81 6.84 33.61
N ASP A 119 -3.21 5.68 34.16
CA ASP A 119 -3.88 4.64 33.38
C ASP A 119 -5.18 5.17 32.77
N GLY A 120 -5.93 5.97 33.51
CA GLY A 120 -7.14 6.62 33.04
C GLY A 120 -6.90 7.65 31.95
N ALA A 121 -5.88 8.49 32.09
CA ALA A 121 -5.51 9.48 31.08
C ALA A 121 -5.04 8.81 29.78
N LEU A 122 -4.17 7.79 29.87
CA LEU A 122 -3.70 7.01 28.71
C LEU A 122 -4.84 6.23 28.04
N TRP A 123 -5.80 5.74 28.82
CA TRP A 123 -7.00 5.13 28.30
C TRP A 123 -7.78 6.10 27.40
N TYR A 124 -8.05 7.32 27.85
CA TYR A 124 -8.73 8.31 27.02
C TYR A 124 -7.90 8.75 25.82
N ALA A 125 -6.58 8.89 25.97
CA ALA A 125 -5.68 9.20 24.88
C ALA A 125 -5.73 8.14 23.76
N SER A 126 -5.94 6.86 24.11
CA SER A 126 -6.05 5.75 23.14
C SER A 126 -7.24 5.85 22.18
N PHE A 127 -8.19 6.75 22.38
CA PHE A 127 -9.30 7.03 21.49
C PHE A 127 -9.11 8.30 20.63
N LEU A 128 -7.98 8.98 20.78
CA LEU A 128 -7.69 10.27 20.15
C LEU A 128 -6.41 10.28 19.31
N TYR A 129 -5.46 9.38 19.60
CA TYR A 129 -4.11 9.38 19.00
C TYR A 129 -4.11 9.12 17.46
N ASP A 130 -5.18 8.57 16.91
CA ASP A 130 -5.35 8.43 15.46
C ASP A 130 -5.54 9.76 14.73
N ARG A 131 -5.92 10.83 15.47
CA ARG A 131 -6.26 12.14 14.94
C ARG A 131 -5.43 13.28 15.46
N TYR A 132 -4.85 13.14 16.64
CA TYR A 132 -4.15 14.19 17.37
C TYR A 132 -2.84 13.69 17.95
N ASP A 133 -1.91 14.60 18.15
CA ASP A 133 -0.84 14.44 19.13
C ASP A 133 -1.47 14.64 20.51
N VAL A 134 -1.57 13.57 21.32
CA VAL A 134 -2.32 13.61 22.57
C VAL A 134 -1.37 13.77 23.75
N ILE A 135 -1.65 14.74 24.61
CA ILE A 135 -1.01 14.85 25.92
C ILE A 135 -1.94 14.20 26.94
N ALA A 136 -1.48 13.12 27.54
CA ALA A 136 -2.19 12.41 28.61
C ALA A 136 -1.60 12.82 29.95
N ILE A 137 -2.41 13.39 30.84
CA ILE A 137 -1.99 13.90 32.15
C ILE A 137 -2.76 13.21 33.26
N GLY A 138 -2.04 12.51 34.13
CA GLY A 138 -2.57 11.99 35.37
C GLY A 138 -2.25 12.90 36.54
N ILE A 139 -3.25 13.31 37.35
CA ILE A 139 -3.11 14.15 38.53
C ILE A 139 -3.70 13.43 39.75
N SER A 140 -3.00 13.48 40.89
CA SER A 140 -3.53 12.90 42.14
C SER A 140 -3.11 13.73 43.35
N GLY A 141 -3.94 13.74 44.41
CA GLY A 141 -3.72 14.47 45.65
C GLY A 141 -4.71 15.61 45.84
N GLN A 142 -4.83 16.07 47.07
CA GLN A 142 -5.84 17.03 47.51
C GLN A 142 -5.30 18.39 47.91
N ASN A 143 -3.99 18.61 47.85
CA ASN A 143 -3.34 19.89 48.12
C ASN A 143 -2.14 20.07 47.21
N LEU A 144 -1.74 21.32 46.94
CA LEU A 144 -0.68 21.65 45.96
C LEU A 144 0.68 21.04 46.32
N THR A 145 1.02 20.94 47.57
CA THR A 145 2.35 20.50 48.04
C THR A 145 2.55 18.98 47.95
N GLU A 146 1.47 18.19 48.01
CA GLU A 146 1.53 16.74 47.98
C GLU A 146 1.00 16.17 46.66
N SER A 147 0.29 16.99 45.86
CA SER A 147 -0.26 16.53 44.60
C SER A 147 0.83 16.18 43.58
N LYS A 148 0.62 15.10 42.87
CA LYS A 148 1.50 14.60 41.78
C LYS A 148 0.87 14.87 40.44
N LEU A 149 1.73 15.15 39.46
CA LEU A 149 1.41 15.20 38.05
C LEU A 149 2.40 14.35 37.26
N THR A 150 1.89 13.53 36.39
CA THR A 150 2.71 12.88 35.36
C THR A 150 2.04 13.09 34.00
N SER A 151 2.80 13.52 33.01
CA SER A 151 2.32 13.75 31.65
C SER A 151 3.13 12.99 30.62
N PHE A 152 2.41 12.44 29.63
CA PHE A 152 2.97 11.79 28.45
C PHE A 152 2.49 12.49 27.20
N VAL A 153 3.31 12.52 26.15
CA VAL A 153 2.84 12.75 24.80
C VAL A 153 2.68 11.41 24.08
N TRP A 154 1.56 11.24 23.42
CA TRP A 154 1.29 10.15 22.51
C TRP A 154 1.24 10.72 21.09
N PRO A 155 2.29 10.51 20.25
CA PRO A 155 2.33 11.05 18.90
C PRO A 155 1.18 10.52 18.05
N GLN A 156 0.65 11.33 17.17
CA GLN A 156 -0.39 10.94 16.24
C GLN A 156 0.03 9.70 15.43
N ASN A 157 -0.87 8.70 15.37
CA ASN A 157 -0.63 7.40 14.74
C ASN A 157 0.53 6.58 15.35
N GLY A 158 1.07 6.98 16.49
CA GLY A 158 2.04 6.21 17.27
C GLY A 158 1.34 5.08 18.04
N SER A 159 2.12 4.10 18.51
CA SER A 159 1.64 3.07 19.43
C SER A 159 1.84 3.49 20.89
N ILE A 160 1.33 2.70 21.82
CA ILE A 160 1.62 2.89 23.25
C ILE A 160 3.13 2.80 23.57
N HIS A 161 3.91 2.17 22.73
CA HIS A 161 5.36 2.07 22.86
C HIS A 161 6.11 3.33 22.38
N ASP A 162 5.39 4.25 21.73
CA ASP A 162 5.93 5.49 21.19
C ASP A 162 5.63 6.69 22.09
N ILE A 163 4.90 6.48 23.20
CA ILE A 163 4.66 7.55 24.18
C ILE A 163 5.99 8.00 24.82
N GLU A 164 6.10 9.29 25.09
CA GLU A 164 7.27 9.86 25.78
C GLU A 164 6.83 10.59 27.04
N LEU A 165 7.57 10.36 28.12
CA LEU A 165 7.35 11.05 29.38
C LEU A 165 7.78 12.52 29.24
N LEU A 166 6.87 13.46 29.50
CA LEU A 166 7.13 14.89 29.44
C LEU A 166 7.47 15.46 30.81
N ALA A 167 6.70 15.11 31.83
CA ALA A 167 6.92 15.53 33.19
C ALA A 167 6.47 14.45 34.19
N ASP A 168 7.15 14.39 35.33
CA ASP A 168 6.80 13.57 36.50
C ASP A 168 7.26 14.31 37.77
N GLY A 169 6.33 14.92 38.50
CA GLY A 169 6.64 15.76 39.65
C GLY A 169 5.43 16.27 40.41
N SER A 170 5.59 17.42 41.09
CA SER A 170 4.46 18.07 41.75
C SER A 170 3.50 18.70 40.72
N LEU A 171 2.23 18.86 41.12
CA LEU A 171 1.24 19.50 40.23
C LEU A 171 1.66 20.95 39.89
N GLU A 172 2.20 21.68 40.84
CA GLU A 172 2.57 23.10 40.70
C GLU A 172 3.76 23.28 39.74
N ASP A 173 4.81 22.45 39.87
CA ASP A 173 6.04 22.55 39.08
C ASP A 173 5.96 21.89 37.71
N SER A 174 5.05 20.94 37.54
CA SER A 174 5.02 20.05 36.37
C SER A 174 3.91 20.36 35.37
N MET A 175 2.89 21.17 35.75
CA MET A 175 1.87 21.62 34.80
C MET A 175 2.49 22.67 33.88
N GLN A 176 2.36 22.44 32.56
CA GLN A 176 2.99 23.30 31.56
C GLN A 176 1.93 24.10 30.78
N SER A 177 2.37 25.24 30.24
CA SER A 177 1.57 25.96 29.25
C SER A 177 1.43 25.23 27.94
N ILE A 178 0.40 25.52 27.16
CA ILE A 178 0.21 24.96 25.84
C ILE A 178 1.41 25.23 24.93
N ASN A 179 1.98 26.44 25.00
CA ASN A 179 3.15 26.77 24.20
C ASN A 179 4.40 25.97 24.58
N GLN A 180 4.51 25.54 25.84
CA GLN A 180 5.60 24.68 26.27
C GLN A 180 5.34 23.23 25.80
N TYR A 181 4.11 22.75 25.94
CA TYR A 181 3.75 21.43 25.40
C TYR A 181 3.95 21.35 23.89
N GLU A 182 3.66 22.38 23.11
CA GLU A 182 3.96 22.43 21.67
C GLU A 182 5.45 22.25 21.38
N LYS A 183 6.32 22.95 22.14
CA LYS A 183 7.78 22.80 21.99
C LYS A 183 8.24 21.40 22.34
N ASP A 184 7.69 20.81 23.39
CA ASP A 184 8.04 19.47 23.84
C ASP A 184 7.56 18.42 22.84
N ILE A 185 6.36 18.57 22.30
CA ILE A 185 5.84 17.73 21.21
C ILE A 185 6.75 17.83 19.98
N ASP A 186 7.15 19.02 19.57
CA ASP A 186 8.07 19.20 18.45
C ASP A 186 9.39 18.44 18.63
N VAL A 187 9.90 18.41 19.86
CA VAL A 187 11.11 17.65 20.20
C VAL A 187 10.85 16.15 20.12
N VAL A 188 9.71 15.68 20.64
CA VAL A 188 9.31 14.26 20.58
C VAL A 188 9.06 13.83 19.16
N LEU A 189 8.32 14.60 18.36
CA LEU A 189 8.07 14.29 16.94
C LEU A 189 9.37 14.23 16.13
N LYS A 190 10.34 15.09 16.41
CA LYS A 190 11.69 15.00 15.81
C LYS A 190 12.42 13.72 16.22
N ARG A 191 12.31 13.28 17.47
CA ARG A 191 12.86 12.00 17.94
C ARG A 191 12.12 10.83 17.32
N PHE A 192 10.79 10.89 17.25
CA PHE A 192 9.95 9.87 16.60
C PHE A 192 10.32 9.71 15.13
N ALA A 193 10.40 10.80 14.37
CA ALA A 193 10.86 10.80 12.99
C ALA A 193 12.30 10.25 12.85
N ALA A 194 13.18 10.54 13.80
CA ALA A 194 14.54 9.97 13.84
C ALA A 194 14.51 8.47 14.11
N THR A 195 13.59 7.99 14.95
CA THR A 195 13.37 6.56 15.23
C THR A 195 12.81 5.85 14.00
N GLU A 196 11.82 6.43 13.32
CA GLU A 196 11.31 5.92 12.05
C GLU A 196 12.41 5.81 11.00
N ALA A 197 13.26 6.84 10.86
CA ALA A 197 14.39 6.82 9.95
C ALA A 197 15.43 5.75 10.33
N LYS A 198 15.61 5.48 11.63
CA LYS A 198 16.46 4.38 12.12
C LYS A 198 15.86 3.03 11.75
N VAL A 199 14.57 2.81 12.02
CA VAL A 199 13.85 1.57 11.66
C VAL A 199 13.95 1.32 10.16
N LYS A 200 13.65 2.31 9.32
CA LYS A 200 13.77 2.20 7.86
C LYS A 200 15.21 1.83 7.43
N ARG A 201 16.23 2.39 8.06
CA ARG A 201 17.64 2.09 7.76
C ARG A 201 18.02 0.66 8.16
N GLU A 202 17.56 0.20 9.31
CA GLU A 202 17.80 -1.17 9.79
C GLU A 202 17.08 -2.19 8.91
N LEU A 203 15.84 -1.93 8.53
CA LEU A 203 15.09 -2.74 7.56
C LEU A 203 15.81 -2.84 6.22
N ARG A 204 16.33 -1.73 5.68
CA ARG A 204 17.10 -1.73 4.43
C ARG A 204 18.37 -2.56 4.53
N ARG A 205 19.13 -2.42 5.64
CA ARG A 205 20.35 -3.20 5.88
C ARG A 205 20.03 -4.68 6.00
N TYR A 206 18.99 -5.02 6.75
CA TYR A 206 18.53 -6.39 6.90
C TYR A 206 18.06 -6.98 5.58
N THR A 207 17.29 -6.24 4.80
CA THR A 207 16.79 -6.68 3.50
C THR A 207 17.91 -7.07 2.54
N LEU A 208 18.99 -6.28 2.50
CA LEU A 208 20.20 -6.61 1.71
C LEU A 208 20.86 -7.90 2.22
N SER A 209 21.03 -8.03 3.52
CA SER A 209 21.60 -9.23 4.15
C SER A 209 20.76 -10.47 3.85
N CYS A 210 19.44 -10.38 3.97
CA CYS A 210 18.49 -11.44 3.65
C CYS A 210 18.59 -11.87 2.16
N ALA A 211 18.60 -10.91 1.24
CA ALA A 211 18.73 -11.20 -0.18
C ALA A 211 20.05 -11.91 -0.53
N ASN A 212 21.15 -11.50 0.11
CA ASN A 212 22.46 -12.13 -0.07
C ASN A 212 22.52 -13.54 0.54
N PHE A 213 21.94 -13.72 1.74
CA PHE A 213 21.83 -15.03 2.38
C PHE A 213 21.05 -16.02 1.50
N LEU A 214 19.90 -15.63 0.97
CA LEU A 214 19.09 -16.46 0.08
C LEU A 214 19.88 -16.84 -1.20
N ARG A 215 20.63 -15.89 -1.78
CA ARG A 215 21.47 -16.15 -2.96
C ARG A 215 22.58 -17.13 -2.66
N ALA A 216 23.29 -16.96 -1.55
CA ALA A 216 24.37 -17.87 -1.13
C ALA A 216 23.88 -19.30 -0.90
N ASN A 217 22.61 -19.47 -0.56
CA ASN A 217 21.97 -20.76 -0.32
C ASN A 217 21.16 -21.30 -1.50
N GLY A 218 21.33 -20.75 -2.70
CA GLY A 218 20.78 -21.32 -3.95
C GLY A 218 19.33 -20.92 -4.24
N ILE A 219 18.76 -19.95 -3.51
CA ILE A 219 17.45 -19.43 -3.83
C ILE A 219 17.56 -18.42 -4.98
N GLU A 220 16.92 -18.74 -6.09
CA GLU A 220 16.91 -17.91 -7.30
C GLU A 220 16.27 -16.56 -7.06
N ASP A 221 16.81 -15.53 -7.72
CA ASP A 221 16.34 -14.15 -7.55
C ASP A 221 14.83 -13.99 -7.82
N ASN A 222 14.28 -14.74 -8.77
CA ASN A 222 12.84 -14.76 -9.10
C ASN A 222 11.94 -15.30 -7.99
N SER A 223 12.48 -16.20 -7.17
CA SER A 223 11.73 -16.91 -6.14
C SER A 223 11.80 -16.22 -4.78
N LYS A 224 12.79 -15.34 -4.57
CA LYS A 224 13.07 -14.75 -3.26
C LYS A 224 11.90 -13.98 -2.68
N ALA A 225 11.27 -13.15 -3.49
CA ALA A 225 10.17 -12.30 -3.04
C ALA A 225 8.96 -13.13 -2.58
N GLY A 226 8.55 -14.12 -3.37
CA GLY A 226 7.48 -15.05 -3.01
C GLY A 226 7.83 -15.91 -1.79
N PHE A 227 9.08 -16.33 -1.68
CA PHE A 227 9.59 -17.12 -0.55
C PHE A 227 9.51 -16.32 0.76
N VAL A 228 10.00 -15.10 0.76
CA VAL A 228 9.94 -14.21 1.93
C VAL A 228 8.50 -13.86 2.27
N SER A 229 7.65 -13.63 1.27
CA SER A 229 6.21 -13.39 1.46
C SER A 229 5.53 -14.57 2.17
N ALA A 230 5.83 -15.81 1.77
CA ALA A 230 5.27 -17.00 2.44
C ALA A 230 5.65 -17.04 3.92
N ILE A 231 6.91 -16.78 4.24
CA ILE A 231 7.41 -16.82 5.63
C ILE A 231 6.75 -15.72 6.47
N ILE A 232 6.71 -14.48 5.96
CA ILE A 232 6.10 -13.37 6.69
C ILE A 232 4.62 -13.64 6.93
N LEU A 233 3.87 -14.07 5.91
CA LEU A 233 2.47 -14.45 6.06
C LEU A 233 2.28 -15.56 7.11
N GLY A 234 3.10 -16.62 7.06
CA GLY A 234 3.03 -17.69 8.05
C GLY A 234 3.31 -17.21 9.47
N LEU A 235 4.24 -16.28 9.64
CA LEU A 235 4.58 -15.70 10.94
C LEU A 235 3.53 -14.72 11.48
N THR A 236 2.60 -14.23 10.67
CA THR A 236 1.46 -13.43 11.17
C THR A 236 0.31 -14.26 11.71
N ASN A 237 0.37 -15.57 11.60
CA ASN A 237 -0.56 -16.49 12.28
C ASN A 237 -0.10 -16.74 13.71
N HIS A 238 -0.50 -15.89 14.65
CA HIS A 238 -0.09 -15.95 16.06
C HIS A 238 -0.60 -17.20 16.79
N GLU A 239 -1.64 -17.87 16.26
CA GLU A 239 -2.15 -19.14 16.78
C GLU A 239 -1.29 -20.33 16.33
N SER A 240 -0.47 -20.15 15.28
CA SER A 240 0.30 -21.25 14.71
C SER A 240 1.45 -21.72 15.61
N LYS A 241 1.75 -23.01 15.52
CA LYS A 241 2.93 -23.59 16.13
C LYS A 241 4.22 -22.94 15.58
N LEU A 242 4.24 -22.58 14.31
CA LEU A 242 5.38 -21.89 13.69
C LEU A 242 5.73 -20.61 14.44
N TYR A 243 4.75 -19.73 14.62
CA TYR A 243 4.95 -18.46 15.32
C TYR A 243 5.41 -18.67 16.76
N ASN A 244 4.69 -19.52 17.52
CA ASN A 244 4.95 -19.74 18.93
C ASN A 244 6.30 -20.39 19.20
N ASP A 245 6.72 -21.36 18.40
CA ASP A 245 8.02 -22.02 18.55
C ASP A 245 9.16 -21.07 18.10
N THR A 246 8.94 -20.26 17.07
CA THR A 246 9.89 -19.22 16.63
C THR A 246 10.13 -18.21 17.75
N LYS A 247 9.06 -17.65 18.31
CA LYS A 247 9.13 -16.67 19.41
C LYS A 247 9.89 -17.22 20.61
N ARG A 248 9.50 -18.42 21.09
CA ARG A 248 10.16 -19.08 22.23
C ARG A 248 11.66 -19.34 21.97
N ALA A 249 12.01 -19.78 20.77
CA ALA A 249 13.42 -20.04 20.42
C ALA A 249 14.25 -18.76 20.42
N ILE A 250 13.73 -17.66 19.90
CA ILE A 250 14.39 -16.35 19.92
C ILE A 250 14.55 -15.82 21.35
N GLU A 251 13.52 -15.90 22.17
CA GLU A 251 13.57 -15.52 23.59
C GLU A 251 14.61 -16.36 24.36
N ALA A 252 14.64 -17.67 24.13
CA ALA A 252 15.64 -18.56 24.72
C ALA A 252 17.07 -18.18 24.27
N LYS A 253 17.28 -17.87 23.00
CA LYS A 253 18.57 -17.40 22.47
C LYS A 253 19.04 -16.12 23.15
N ARG A 254 18.14 -15.14 23.37
CA ARG A 254 18.45 -13.86 24.02
C ARG A 254 18.79 -13.99 25.51
N THR A 255 18.14 -14.96 26.19
CA THR A 255 18.30 -15.17 27.62
C THR A 255 19.43 -16.14 27.99
N THR A 256 19.90 -16.95 27.04
CA THR A 256 20.95 -17.95 27.29
C THR A 256 22.31 -17.28 27.43
N LYS A 257 22.85 -17.24 28.65
CA LYS A 257 24.19 -16.75 28.98
C LYS A 257 25.33 -17.77 28.71
N SER A 258 24.99 -19.00 28.37
CA SER A 258 25.97 -20.07 28.15
C SER A 258 26.47 -20.07 26.71
N LYS A 259 27.72 -20.55 26.49
CA LYS A 259 28.28 -20.78 25.13
C LYS A 259 27.59 -21.92 24.38
N LYS A 260 26.62 -22.61 24.97
CA LYS A 260 25.88 -23.71 24.33
C LYS A 260 24.80 -23.11 23.46
N MET A 261 24.79 -23.47 22.19
CA MET A 261 23.76 -23.03 21.25
C MET A 261 22.40 -23.58 21.64
N VAL A 262 21.36 -22.76 21.41
CA VAL A 262 19.96 -23.19 21.55
C VAL A 262 19.63 -24.10 20.38
N SER A 263 19.03 -25.27 20.68
CA SER A 263 18.58 -26.21 19.64
C SER A 263 17.41 -25.62 18.85
N ASP A 264 17.44 -25.83 17.53
CA ASP A 264 16.36 -25.35 16.64
C ASP A 264 15.11 -26.24 16.78
N PRO A 265 13.96 -25.73 17.32
CA PRO A 265 12.74 -26.51 17.47
C PRO A 265 11.96 -26.70 16.18
N ILE A 266 12.20 -25.87 15.13
CA ILE A 266 11.49 -25.97 13.86
C ILE A 266 12.31 -26.70 12.78
N GLY A 267 13.59 -26.48 12.69
CA GLY A 267 14.59 -27.20 11.89
C GLY A 267 14.05 -27.87 10.62
N LYS A 268 14.20 -29.18 10.54
CA LYS A 268 13.73 -30.00 9.39
C LYS A 268 12.21 -30.01 9.20
N HIS A 269 11.43 -29.56 10.20
CA HIS A 269 9.97 -29.49 10.13
C HIS A 269 9.47 -28.13 9.62
N SER A 270 10.37 -27.17 9.38
CA SER A 270 10.05 -25.80 9.02
C SER A 270 9.10 -25.66 7.81
N VAL A 271 9.27 -26.51 6.76
CA VAL A 271 8.37 -26.52 5.59
C VAL A 271 6.94 -26.87 6.00
N LYS A 272 6.76 -27.99 6.73
CA LYS A 272 5.42 -28.44 7.16
C LYS A 272 4.76 -27.44 8.10
N MET A 273 5.53 -26.87 9.03
CA MET A 273 5.04 -25.88 9.98
C MET A 273 4.62 -24.59 9.28
N LEU A 274 5.39 -24.15 8.28
CA LEU A 274 5.04 -22.99 7.44
C LEU A 274 3.77 -23.25 6.62
N GLN A 275 3.68 -24.42 6.00
CA GLN A 275 2.49 -24.84 5.27
C GLN A 275 1.24 -24.89 6.17
N ALA A 276 1.34 -25.49 7.35
CA ALA A 276 0.24 -25.52 8.31
C ALA A 276 -0.17 -24.11 8.77
N SER A 277 0.79 -23.23 9.00
CA SER A 277 0.50 -21.84 9.35
C SER A 277 -0.22 -21.06 8.25
N LEU A 278 0.10 -21.34 6.97
CA LEU A 278 -0.52 -20.67 5.83
C LEU A 278 -1.94 -21.20 5.55
N TYR A 279 -2.12 -22.51 5.45
CA TYR A 279 -3.37 -23.11 4.93
C TYR A 279 -3.96 -24.22 5.80
N GLY A 280 -3.58 -24.29 7.07
CA GLY A 280 -4.04 -25.31 8.01
C GLY A 280 -3.32 -26.64 7.86
N ASP A 281 -3.55 -27.54 8.80
CA ASP A 281 -2.93 -28.87 8.82
C ASP A 281 -3.67 -29.92 7.99
N GLY A 282 -4.78 -29.54 7.37
CA GLY A 282 -5.60 -30.39 6.51
C GLY A 282 -6.54 -31.34 7.26
N LYS A 283 -6.66 -31.17 8.58
CA LYS A 283 -7.66 -31.89 9.39
C LYS A 283 -9.03 -31.23 9.27
N ASP A 284 -10.07 -31.95 9.68
CA ASP A 284 -11.43 -31.40 9.76
C ASP A 284 -11.50 -30.36 10.90
N GLU A 285 -12.25 -29.27 10.69
CA GLU A 285 -12.44 -28.21 11.69
C GLU A 285 -13.13 -28.70 12.99
N PHE A 286 -13.68 -29.93 12.99
CA PHE A 286 -14.24 -30.61 14.14
C PHE A 286 -13.23 -31.49 14.90
N ASP A 287 -11.97 -31.56 14.44
CA ASP A 287 -10.90 -32.28 15.13
C ASP A 287 -10.34 -31.37 16.25
N ASP A 288 -10.26 -31.89 17.48
CA ASP A 288 -9.77 -31.14 18.67
C ASP A 288 -8.35 -30.58 18.49
N ASP A 289 -7.56 -31.15 17.57
CA ASP A 289 -6.20 -30.71 17.21
C ASP A 289 -6.14 -29.87 15.93
N TYR A 290 -7.28 -29.38 15.41
CA TYR A 290 -7.33 -28.62 14.17
C TYR A 290 -6.53 -27.32 14.28
N ILE A 291 -5.58 -27.12 13.38
CA ILE A 291 -4.81 -25.88 13.27
C ILE A 291 -5.35 -25.05 12.09
N ARG A 292 -5.98 -23.94 12.41
CA ARG A 292 -6.44 -22.98 11.39
C ARG A 292 -5.25 -22.31 10.71
N GLY A 293 -5.20 -22.42 9.40
CA GLY A 293 -4.28 -21.63 8.61
C GLY A 293 -4.72 -20.16 8.50
N ILE A 294 -3.77 -19.28 8.18
CA ILE A 294 -4.07 -17.86 8.01
C ILE A 294 -5.16 -17.62 6.95
N TRP A 295 -5.26 -18.48 5.93
CA TRP A 295 -6.28 -18.38 4.90
C TRP A 295 -7.68 -18.76 5.39
N ASP A 296 -7.79 -19.59 6.44
CA ASP A 296 -9.06 -19.90 7.11
C ASP A 296 -9.49 -18.73 8.01
N ILE A 297 -8.52 -18.15 8.74
CA ILE A 297 -8.74 -16.96 9.57
C ILE A 297 -9.25 -15.79 8.71
N ASP A 298 -8.63 -15.55 7.57
CA ASP A 298 -8.98 -14.46 6.66
C ASP A 298 -10.20 -14.79 5.76
N ASN A 299 -10.77 -16.00 5.85
CA ASN A 299 -11.85 -16.48 4.98
C ASN A 299 -11.54 -16.32 3.48
N ILE A 300 -10.31 -16.66 3.09
CA ILE A 300 -9.89 -16.50 1.70
C ILE A 300 -10.62 -17.48 0.79
N PRO A 301 -11.16 -17.03 -0.34
CA PRO A 301 -11.87 -17.88 -1.28
C PRO A 301 -11.04 -19.05 -1.81
N LYS A 302 -11.67 -20.23 -2.02
CA LYS A 302 -10.98 -21.48 -2.41
C LYS A 302 -10.11 -21.33 -3.66
N GLY A 303 -10.61 -20.70 -4.72
CA GLY A 303 -9.84 -20.52 -5.97
C GLY A 303 -8.55 -19.71 -5.76
N LYS A 304 -8.62 -18.66 -4.93
CA LYS A 304 -7.44 -17.86 -4.55
C LYS A 304 -6.44 -18.69 -3.72
N ARG A 305 -6.95 -19.52 -2.77
CA ARG A 305 -6.12 -20.45 -1.99
C ARG A 305 -5.37 -21.43 -2.89
N THR A 306 -6.04 -22.00 -3.89
CA THR A 306 -5.42 -22.99 -4.78
C THR A 306 -4.31 -22.37 -5.59
N ALA A 307 -4.48 -21.18 -6.14
CA ALA A 307 -3.43 -20.47 -6.86
C ALA A 307 -2.22 -20.17 -5.98
N LEU A 308 -2.44 -19.60 -4.78
CA LEU A 308 -1.39 -19.33 -3.80
C LEU A 308 -0.71 -20.61 -3.29
N LYS A 309 -1.48 -21.65 -2.98
CA LYS A 309 -0.97 -22.95 -2.52
C LYS A 309 -0.07 -23.59 -3.56
N LYS A 310 -0.48 -23.59 -4.82
CA LYS A 310 0.33 -24.11 -5.94
C LYS A 310 1.65 -23.34 -6.06
N PHE A 311 1.59 -22.02 -5.97
CA PHE A 311 2.78 -21.17 -6.03
C PHE A 311 3.72 -21.41 -4.84
N TYR A 312 3.22 -21.35 -3.61
CA TYR A 312 4.06 -21.53 -2.41
C TYR A 312 4.59 -22.96 -2.29
N ASN A 313 3.81 -24.00 -2.63
CA ASN A 313 4.30 -25.37 -2.65
C ASN A 313 5.46 -25.56 -3.64
N ALA A 314 5.41 -24.94 -4.80
CA ALA A 314 6.52 -24.98 -5.75
C ALA A 314 7.80 -24.32 -5.20
N LEU A 315 7.64 -23.22 -4.45
CA LEU A 315 8.77 -22.55 -3.77
C LEU A 315 9.34 -23.38 -2.62
N LEU A 316 8.48 -24.02 -1.83
CA LEU A 316 8.85 -24.78 -0.62
C LEU A 316 9.27 -26.23 -0.90
N ALA A 317 9.15 -26.71 -2.14
CA ALA A 317 9.57 -28.06 -2.54
C ALA A 317 11.08 -28.18 -2.78
N LYS A 318 11.86 -27.10 -2.65
CA LYS A 318 13.30 -27.08 -2.93
C LYS A 318 14.08 -27.75 -1.79
N ASP A 319 14.89 -28.77 -2.12
CA ASP A 319 15.73 -29.50 -1.15
C ASP A 319 16.74 -28.59 -0.42
N GLU A 320 17.17 -27.49 -1.07
CA GLU A 320 18.10 -26.53 -0.51
C GLU A 320 17.59 -25.92 0.80
N LEU A 321 16.28 -25.80 0.97
CA LEU A 321 15.65 -25.19 2.13
C LEU A 321 15.88 -25.94 3.44
N LEU A 322 16.04 -27.24 3.36
CA LEU A 322 16.25 -28.12 4.53
C LEU A 322 17.72 -28.48 4.79
N ARG A 323 18.65 -27.92 3.99
CA ARG A 323 20.11 -28.08 4.21
C ARG A 323 20.59 -27.14 5.29
N ALA A 324 21.75 -27.49 5.87
CA ALA A 324 22.47 -26.54 6.73
C ALA A 324 22.85 -25.29 5.94
N PRO A 325 22.69 -24.08 6.51
CA PRO A 325 22.96 -22.84 5.82
C PRO A 325 24.45 -22.67 5.49
N LYS A 326 24.74 -22.07 4.34
CA LYS A 326 26.07 -21.61 3.96
C LYS A 326 26.27 -20.16 4.42
N GLY A 327 27.45 -19.81 4.91
CA GLY A 327 27.83 -18.45 5.30
C GLY A 327 28.48 -18.36 6.69
N GLU A 328 28.91 -17.14 7.05
CA GLU A 328 29.80 -16.92 8.19
C GLU A 328 29.14 -17.07 9.58
N ASN A 329 27.83 -16.98 9.70
CA ASN A 329 27.16 -17.13 11.01
C ASN A 329 26.83 -18.61 11.31
N LYS A 330 27.86 -19.39 11.67
CA LYS A 330 27.68 -20.75 12.15
C LYS A 330 26.92 -20.88 13.49
N ASP A 331 26.70 -19.77 14.19
CA ASP A 331 26.28 -19.72 15.57
C ASP A 331 24.86 -19.19 15.77
N PHE A 332 23.92 -19.42 14.84
CA PHE A 332 22.57 -18.92 15.01
C PHE A 332 21.73 -19.82 15.92
N MET A 333 21.50 -21.08 15.51
CA MET A 333 20.90 -22.14 16.34
C MET A 333 21.50 -23.50 15.96
N ASP A 334 21.57 -24.44 16.92
CA ASP A 334 22.05 -25.78 16.65
C ASP A 334 21.04 -26.60 15.86
N GLY A 335 21.46 -27.11 14.70
CA GLY A 335 20.62 -27.88 13.79
C GLY A 335 19.72 -27.08 12.89
N ASP A 336 19.93 -25.76 12.76
CA ASP A 336 19.14 -24.93 11.86
C ASP A 336 19.30 -25.29 10.38
N THR A 337 18.27 -24.98 9.61
CA THR A 337 18.21 -25.15 8.15
C THR A 337 18.16 -23.79 7.49
N VAL A 338 18.34 -23.73 6.16
CA VAL A 338 18.20 -22.48 5.39
C VAL A 338 16.84 -21.83 5.66
N LEU A 339 15.77 -22.62 5.63
CA LEU A 339 14.40 -22.10 5.86
C LEU A 339 14.21 -21.66 7.31
N SER A 340 14.58 -22.48 8.31
CA SER A 340 14.37 -22.10 9.71
C SER A 340 15.19 -20.86 10.10
N ARG A 341 16.40 -20.72 9.59
CA ARG A 341 17.21 -19.50 9.77
C ARG A 341 16.55 -18.27 9.15
N CYS A 342 15.96 -18.39 7.96
CA CYS A 342 15.16 -17.30 7.37
C CYS A 342 13.97 -16.93 8.24
N ILE A 343 13.26 -17.93 8.77
CA ILE A 343 12.08 -17.72 9.64
C ILE A 343 12.50 -16.93 10.89
N TYR A 344 13.53 -17.37 11.60
CA TYR A 344 14.03 -16.67 12.80
C TYR A 344 14.51 -15.27 12.49
N SER A 345 15.26 -15.12 11.41
CA SER A 345 15.81 -13.81 11.01
C SER A 345 14.70 -12.83 10.60
N LEU A 346 13.68 -13.28 9.87
CA LEU A 346 12.51 -12.46 9.52
C LEU A 346 11.66 -12.12 10.74
N TYR A 347 11.54 -13.04 11.69
CA TYR A 347 10.86 -12.75 12.95
C TYR A 347 11.54 -11.62 13.70
N GLU A 348 12.85 -11.72 13.98
CA GLU A 348 13.61 -10.71 14.72
C GLU A 348 13.66 -9.32 14.03
N ASN A 349 13.73 -9.28 12.70
CA ASN A 349 14.03 -8.04 11.97
C ASN A 349 12.84 -7.44 11.22
N VAL A 350 11.72 -8.15 11.12
CA VAL A 350 10.53 -7.67 10.42
C VAL A 350 9.27 -7.83 11.26
N ILE A 351 8.97 -9.03 11.77
CA ILE A 351 7.72 -9.28 12.50
C ILE A 351 7.68 -8.52 13.83
N GLU A 352 8.73 -8.58 14.62
CA GLU A 352 8.81 -7.81 15.88
C GLU A 352 8.69 -6.29 15.63
N ILE A 353 9.23 -5.80 14.52
CA ILE A 353 9.06 -4.38 14.14
C ILE A 353 7.61 -4.08 13.78
N LEU A 354 6.96 -4.97 13.00
CA LEU A 354 5.53 -4.85 12.67
C LEU A 354 4.63 -4.82 13.90
N GLU A 355 4.97 -5.61 14.93
CA GLU A 355 4.20 -5.68 16.17
C GLU A 355 4.37 -4.44 17.05
N HIS A 356 5.51 -3.76 16.97
CA HIS A 356 5.86 -2.64 17.86
C HIS A 356 5.76 -1.25 17.20
N TYR A 357 5.77 -1.15 15.86
CA TYR A 357 5.77 0.12 15.14
C TYR A 357 4.62 0.21 14.15
N THR A 358 3.53 0.84 14.56
CA THR A 358 2.33 1.01 13.70
C THR A 358 2.41 2.18 12.74
N GLY A 359 3.27 3.17 13.02
CA GLY A 359 3.41 4.39 12.20
C GLY A 359 4.29 4.23 10.95
N VAL A 360 5.03 3.12 10.83
CA VAL A 360 5.92 2.84 9.70
C VAL A 360 5.29 1.82 8.78
N ASP A 361 5.25 2.10 7.48
CA ASP A 361 4.93 1.09 6.47
C ASP A 361 6.11 0.12 6.30
N VAL A 362 6.27 -0.76 7.31
CA VAL A 362 7.38 -1.72 7.40
C VAL A 362 7.40 -2.64 6.19
N MET A 363 6.22 -3.09 5.74
CA MET A 363 6.13 -4.03 4.63
C MET A 363 6.40 -3.36 3.28
N GLY A 364 5.87 -2.15 3.06
CA GLY A 364 6.17 -1.38 1.86
C GLY A 364 7.66 -1.04 1.77
N GLU A 365 8.29 -0.60 2.88
CA GLU A 365 9.72 -0.30 2.92
C GLU A 365 10.57 -1.57 2.71
N PHE A 366 10.20 -2.68 3.36
CA PHE A 366 10.89 -3.96 3.21
C PHE A 366 10.83 -4.46 1.77
N TYR A 367 9.64 -4.56 1.17
CA TYR A 367 9.49 -5.08 -0.19
C TYR A 367 10.09 -4.16 -1.25
N THR A 368 9.92 -2.85 -1.13
CA THR A 368 10.55 -1.88 -2.04
C THR A 368 12.08 -2.05 -2.06
N THR A 369 12.66 -2.21 -0.86
CA THR A 369 14.10 -2.42 -0.72
C THR A 369 14.51 -3.81 -1.21
N PHE A 370 13.75 -4.85 -0.88
CA PHE A 370 14.04 -6.24 -1.26
C PHE A 370 14.05 -6.44 -2.77
N LEU A 371 13.09 -5.85 -3.48
CA LEU A 371 13.00 -5.94 -4.94
C LEU A 371 14.15 -5.22 -5.67
N ARG A 372 14.74 -4.19 -5.06
CA ARG A 372 15.97 -3.55 -5.60
C ARG A 372 17.17 -4.50 -5.62
N PHE A 373 17.25 -5.43 -4.68
CA PHE A 373 18.38 -6.36 -4.54
C PHE A 373 18.16 -7.71 -5.25
N THR A 374 17.00 -7.96 -5.81
CA THR A 374 16.74 -9.10 -6.69
C THR A 374 17.26 -8.76 -8.09
N LYS A 375 18.57 -8.95 -8.32
CA LYS A 375 19.25 -8.58 -9.57
C LYS A 375 18.72 -9.38 -10.76
N GLY A 376 18.53 -8.69 -11.87
CA GLY A 376 18.43 -9.27 -13.22
C GLY A 376 17.03 -9.26 -13.84
N ASN A 377 15.97 -9.60 -13.13
CA ASN A 377 14.67 -9.88 -13.78
C ASN A 377 13.65 -8.74 -13.72
N ALA A 378 13.76 -7.81 -12.78
CA ALA A 378 12.87 -6.65 -12.74
C ALA A 378 13.06 -5.78 -13.99
N LYS A 379 14.31 -5.59 -14.44
CA LYS A 379 14.63 -4.84 -15.66
C LYS A 379 14.20 -5.59 -16.92
N GLU A 380 14.44 -6.90 -16.97
CA GLU A 380 14.04 -7.75 -18.11
C GLU A 380 12.52 -7.92 -18.22
N LYS A 381 11.79 -7.88 -17.10
CA LYS A 381 10.33 -7.95 -17.05
C LYS A 381 9.64 -6.58 -17.11
N GLY A 382 10.39 -5.48 -17.13
CA GLY A 382 9.85 -4.12 -17.12
C GLY A 382 9.12 -3.75 -15.81
N ILE A 383 9.36 -4.48 -14.71
CA ILE A 383 8.68 -4.23 -13.43
C ILE A 383 9.25 -2.95 -12.80
N VAL A 384 8.41 -1.96 -12.64
CA VAL A 384 8.73 -0.67 -12.05
C VAL A 384 7.84 -0.42 -10.84
N LEU A 385 8.46 -0.27 -9.67
CA LEU A 385 7.71 0.02 -8.44
C LEU A 385 7.37 1.50 -8.38
N THR A 386 6.10 1.82 -8.19
CA THR A 386 5.63 3.19 -8.06
C THR A 386 5.90 3.71 -6.65
N PRO A 387 6.62 4.84 -6.50
CA PRO A 387 6.84 5.44 -5.20
C PRO A 387 5.53 5.84 -4.50
N LYS A 388 5.46 5.66 -3.17
CA LYS A 388 4.25 5.93 -2.37
C LYS A 388 3.69 7.34 -2.57
N HIS A 389 4.54 8.36 -2.58
CA HIS A 389 4.11 9.75 -2.78
C HIS A 389 3.41 9.97 -4.14
N ILE A 390 3.74 9.17 -5.17
CA ILE A 390 3.07 9.23 -6.49
C ILE A 390 1.74 8.48 -6.44
N THR A 391 1.63 7.35 -5.75
CA THR A 391 0.35 6.65 -5.61
C THR A 391 -0.66 7.47 -4.80
N GLU A 392 -0.21 8.23 -3.81
CA GLU A 392 -1.03 9.20 -3.08
C GLU A 392 -1.47 10.38 -3.97
N LEU A 393 -0.57 10.91 -4.81
CA LEU A 393 -0.90 11.94 -5.80
C LEU A 393 -1.98 11.46 -6.78
N PHE A 394 -1.93 10.20 -7.21
CA PHE A 394 -2.98 9.63 -8.07
C PHE A 394 -4.35 9.66 -7.40
N CYS A 395 -4.42 9.43 -6.09
CA CYS A 395 -5.68 9.56 -5.34
C CYS A 395 -6.20 11.01 -5.35
N ASP A 396 -5.30 12.00 -5.20
CA ASP A 396 -5.70 13.41 -5.30
C ASP A 396 -6.25 13.76 -6.69
N ILE A 397 -5.53 13.35 -7.73
CA ILE A 397 -5.92 13.57 -9.13
C ILE A 397 -7.26 12.88 -9.43
N ALA A 398 -7.44 11.66 -8.95
CA ALA A 398 -8.68 10.91 -9.15
C ALA A 398 -9.88 11.61 -8.48
N GLU A 399 -9.75 12.02 -7.22
CA GLU A 399 -10.81 12.77 -6.52
C GLU A 399 -11.13 14.10 -7.18
N TYR A 400 -10.11 14.81 -7.67
CA TYR A 400 -10.32 16.07 -8.37
C TYR A 400 -11.11 15.89 -9.69
N TYR A 401 -10.69 14.98 -10.57
CA TYR A 401 -11.32 14.80 -11.88
C TYR A 401 -12.63 14.02 -11.84
N SER A 402 -12.87 13.21 -10.81
CA SER A 402 -14.18 12.56 -10.58
C SER A 402 -15.18 13.50 -9.90
N ASP A 403 -14.70 14.61 -9.34
CA ASP A 403 -15.49 15.54 -8.50
C ASP A 403 -16.17 14.84 -7.31
N THR A 404 -15.56 13.78 -6.80
CA THR A 404 -16.07 12.98 -5.69
C THR A 404 -14.94 12.46 -4.82
N LYS A 405 -15.19 12.37 -3.52
CA LYS A 405 -14.27 11.69 -2.60
C LYS A 405 -14.38 10.18 -2.76
N MET A 406 -13.25 9.48 -2.61
CA MET A 406 -13.25 8.02 -2.56
C MET A 406 -13.97 7.54 -1.30
N THR A 407 -14.91 6.61 -1.46
CA THR A 407 -15.72 6.02 -0.39
C THR A 407 -15.67 4.49 -0.46
N GLU A 408 -16.35 3.83 0.49
CA GLU A 408 -16.51 2.38 0.51
C GLU A 408 -17.30 1.82 -0.68
N ASP A 409 -17.97 2.68 -1.44
CA ASP A 409 -18.72 2.32 -2.66
C ASP A 409 -17.93 2.55 -3.94
N THR A 410 -16.86 3.35 -3.90
CA THR A 410 -16.01 3.64 -5.05
C THR A 410 -15.27 2.39 -5.52
N LYS A 411 -15.43 1.99 -6.78
CA LYS A 411 -14.73 0.87 -7.40
C LYS A 411 -13.44 1.34 -8.04
N ILE A 412 -12.32 0.78 -7.58
CA ILE A 412 -10.97 1.17 -7.99
C ILE A 412 -10.25 -0.03 -8.58
N LEU A 413 -9.79 0.12 -9.81
CA LEU A 413 -9.13 -0.93 -10.59
C LEU A 413 -7.66 -0.61 -10.83
N ASP A 414 -6.80 -1.61 -10.67
CA ASP A 414 -5.42 -1.60 -11.16
C ASP A 414 -5.16 -2.89 -11.95
N ILE A 415 -5.08 -2.77 -13.28
CA ILE A 415 -4.87 -3.92 -14.17
C ILE A 415 -3.40 -4.35 -14.30
N CYS A 416 -2.49 -3.66 -13.60
CA CYS A 416 -1.05 -3.94 -13.55
C CYS A 416 -0.54 -3.80 -12.12
N CYS A 417 -1.26 -4.41 -11.15
CA CYS A 417 -1.18 -4.00 -9.76
C CYS A 417 0.18 -4.26 -9.08
N GLY A 418 1.04 -5.09 -9.66
CA GLY A 418 2.36 -5.36 -9.11
C GLY A 418 2.28 -5.80 -7.65
N THR A 419 2.79 -4.98 -6.73
CA THR A 419 2.70 -5.20 -5.27
C THR A 419 1.44 -4.61 -4.62
N GLY A 420 0.52 -4.07 -5.40
CA GLY A 420 -0.72 -3.46 -4.92
C GLY A 420 -0.61 -2.02 -4.43
N ALA A 421 0.45 -1.29 -4.79
CA ALA A 421 0.75 0.02 -4.24
C ALA A 421 -0.37 1.07 -4.46
N PHE A 422 -0.98 1.13 -5.65
CA PHE A 422 -2.12 2.01 -5.93
C PHE A 422 -3.35 1.62 -5.11
N LEU A 423 -3.63 0.32 -5.01
CA LEU A 423 -4.79 -0.19 -4.26
C LEU A 423 -4.65 0.10 -2.77
N ILE A 424 -3.45 -0.04 -2.21
CA ILE A 424 -3.14 0.30 -0.81
C ILE A 424 -3.33 1.80 -0.56
N SER A 425 -2.81 2.65 -1.44
CA SER A 425 -2.99 4.11 -1.30
C SER A 425 -4.47 4.51 -1.41
N ALA A 426 -5.23 3.86 -2.30
CA ALA A 426 -6.66 4.05 -2.42
C ALA A 426 -7.41 3.60 -1.16
N LEU A 427 -7.07 2.42 -0.60
CA LEU A 427 -7.66 1.95 0.66
C LEU A 427 -7.40 2.93 1.80
N GLN A 428 -6.16 3.41 1.92
CA GLN A 428 -5.80 4.39 2.93
C GLN A 428 -6.58 5.71 2.73
N ARG A 429 -6.75 6.15 1.47
CA ARG A 429 -7.56 7.33 1.15
C ARG A 429 -9.02 7.13 1.56
N ILE A 430 -9.62 6.00 1.24
CA ILE A 430 -10.99 5.67 1.66
C ILE A 430 -11.09 5.67 3.19
N LYS A 431 -10.16 5.03 3.89
CA LYS A 431 -10.12 5.02 5.37
C LYS A 431 -10.05 6.44 5.94
N ASN A 432 -9.18 7.29 5.39
CA ASN A 432 -9.05 8.68 5.81
C ASN A 432 -10.35 9.47 5.55
N ASN A 433 -10.98 9.29 4.39
CA ASN A 433 -12.24 9.95 4.08
C ASN A 433 -13.39 9.48 4.98
N ILE A 434 -13.41 8.20 5.37
CA ILE A 434 -14.40 7.68 6.34
C ILE A 434 -14.10 8.20 7.76
N SER A 435 -12.83 8.28 8.15
CA SER A 435 -12.44 8.68 9.51
C SER A 435 -12.96 10.07 9.90
N VAL A 436 -12.99 11.00 8.92
CA VAL A 436 -13.48 12.38 9.12
C VAL A 436 -15.01 12.50 9.05
N GLN A 437 -15.74 11.43 8.72
CA GLN A 437 -17.20 11.45 8.70
C GLN A 437 -17.77 11.50 10.12
N LYS A 438 -18.80 12.29 10.30
CA LYS A 438 -19.53 12.41 11.58
C LYS A 438 -20.49 11.24 11.80
N ILE A 439 -19.99 10.02 11.81
CA ILE A 439 -20.72 8.77 12.04
C ILE A 439 -20.08 8.00 13.20
N ASN A 440 -20.83 7.07 13.80
CA ASN A 440 -20.30 6.26 14.90
C ASN A 440 -19.27 5.25 14.38
N GLU A 441 -18.44 4.72 15.29
CA GLU A 441 -17.33 3.82 14.91
C GLU A 441 -17.81 2.45 14.40
N THR A 442 -18.97 1.98 14.83
CA THR A 442 -19.55 0.75 14.30
C THR A 442 -19.83 0.93 12.79
N GLU A 443 -20.42 2.06 12.42
CA GLU A 443 -20.64 2.40 11.01
C GLU A 443 -19.33 2.62 10.26
N LYS A 444 -18.33 3.28 10.87
CA LYS A 444 -16.98 3.41 10.27
C LYS A 444 -16.36 2.04 10.02
N THR A 445 -16.43 1.14 11.02
CA THR A 445 -15.91 -0.22 10.91
C THR A 445 -16.62 -1.00 9.79
N GLN A 446 -17.95 -0.89 9.70
CA GLN A 446 -18.72 -1.52 8.61
C GLN A 446 -18.29 -0.98 7.24
N LYS A 447 -18.11 0.34 7.13
CA LYS A 447 -17.61 0.98 5.91
C LYS A 447 -16.20 0.53 5.54
N TYR A 448 -15.28 0.39 6.53
CA TYR A 448 -13.93 -0.15 6.30
C TYR A 448 -13.98 -1.58 5.77
N VAL A 449 -14.78 -2.45 6.39
CA VAL A 449 -14.96 -3.84 5.94
C VAL A 449 -15.56 -3.89 4.53
N LYS A 450 -16.51 -3.00 4.23
CA LYS A 450 -17.11 -2.89 2.89
C LYS A 450 -16.08 -2.42 1.86
N ALA A 451 -15.26 -1.41 2.17
CA ALA A 451 -14.18 -0.95 1.30
C ALA A 451 -13.20 -2.07 0.98
N GLN A 452 -12.76 -2.80 2.00
CA GLN A 452 -11.86 -3.95 1.86
C GLN A 452 -12.41 -5.07 0.97
N SER A 453 -13.72 -5.34 1.06
CA SER A 453 -14.32 -6.45 0.31
C SER A 453 -14.77 -6.09 -1.11
N ASN A 454 -15.08 -4.81 -1.37
CA ASN A 454 -15.78 -4.44 -2.60
C ASN A 454 -15.12 -3.34 -3.43
N SER A 455 -14.27 -2.49 -2.84
CA SER A 455 -13.78 -1.30 -3.54
C SER A 455 -12.55 -1.53 -4.40
N LEU A 456 -11.69 -2.46 -4.03
CA LEU A 456 -10.38 -2.62 -4.63
C LEU A 456 -10.33 -3.85 -5.55
N ILE A 457 -9.85 -3.66 -6.77
CA ILE A 457 -9.77 -4.71 -7.78
C ILE A 457 -8.38 -4.64 -8.43
N GLY A 458 -7.66 -5.77 -8.42
CA GLY A 458 -6.30 -5.84 -8.96
C GLY A 458 -6.10 -7.00 -9.92
N VAL A 459 -5.33 -6.79 -10.97
CA VAL A 459 -4.90 -7.84 -11.89
C VAL A 459 -3.38 -7.84 -11.94
N GLU A 460 -2.78 -9.02 -11.73
CA GLU A 460 -1.32 -9.21 -11.82
C GLU A 460 -0.99 -10.53 -12.53
N ARG A 461 -0.15 -10.44 -13.54
CA ARG A 461 0.24 -11.59 -14.36
C ARG A 461 1.29 -12.47 -13.68
N ASP A 462 2.30 -11.85 -13.05
CA ASP A 462 3.42 -12.58 -12.44
C ASP A 462 2.99 -13.18 -11.08
N PRO A 463 3.05 -14.53 -10.91
CA PRO A 463 2.61 -15.16 -9.67
C PRO A 463 3.38 -14.70 -8.42
N SER A 464 4.66 -14.30 -8.58
CA SER A 464 5.46 -13.78 -7.46
C SER A 464 4.95 -12.41 -7.03
N MET A 465 4.70 -11.51 -7.98
CA MET A 465 4.15 -10.18 -7.71
C MET A 465 2.72 -10.28 -7.17
N TYR A 466 1.90 -11.18 -7.72
CA TYR A 466 0.57 -11.47 -7.21
C TYR A 466 0.59 -11.92 -5.74
N SER A 467 1.51 -12.83 -5.38
CA SER A 467 1.64 -13.29 -3.99
C SER A 467 2.10 -12.17 -3.05
N LEU A 468 2.97 -11.28 -3.54
CA LEU A 468 3.38 -10.08 -2.83
C LEU A 468 2.24 -9.08 -2.67
N ALA A 469 1.46 -8.84 -3.72
CA ALA A 469 0.28 -7.98 -3.64
C ALA A 469 -0.69 -8.49 -2.58
N TYR A 470 -0.97 -9.80 -2.58
CA TYR A 470 -1.81 -10.41 -1.57
C TYR A 470 -1.28 -10.18 -0.15
N ALA A 471 0.00 -10.46 0.08
CA ALA A 471 0.61 -10.27 1.39
C ALA A 471 0.57 -8.79 1.82
N ASN A 472 0.94 -7.89 0.92
CA ASN A 472 1.00 -6.47 1.18
C ASN A 472 -0.40 -5.88 1.47
N MET A 473 -1.41 -6.23 0.66
CA MET A 473 -2.80 -5.83 0.91
C MET A 473 -3.29 -6.32 2.27
N ARG A 474 -2.98 -7.57 2.62
CA ARG A 474 -3.34 -8.14 3.92
C ARG A 474 -2.72 -7.38 5.09
N PHE A 475 -1.44 -6.98 5.01
CA PHE A 475 -0.78 -6.20 6.07
C PHE A 475 -1.40 -4.82 6.26
N HIS A 476 -1.99 -4.26 5.21
CA HIS A 476 -2.77 -3.01 5.29
C HIS A 476 -4.23 -3.24 5.68
N GLY A 477 -4.57 -4.46 6.12
CA GLY A 477 -5.88 -4.82 6.64
C GLY A 477 -6.90 -5.26 5.57
N ASP A 478 -6.45 -5.48 4.33
CA ASP A 478 -7.30 -6.01 3.24
C ASP A 478 -6.91 -7.45 2.89
N GLY A 479 -7.38 -8.41 3.67
CA GLY A 479 -7.26 -9.84 3.36
C GLY A 479 -8.27 -10.33 2.31
N LYS A 480 -9.24 -9.50 1.94
CA LYS A 480 -10.36 -9.87 1.05
C LYS A 480 -10.25 -9.29 -0.35
N SER A 481 -9.14 -8.62 -0.70
CA SER A 481 -8.97 -7.93 -1.98
C SER A 481 -9.27 -8.83 -3.19
N ASN A 482 -9.91 -8.22 -4.18
CA ASN A 482 -10.28 -8.86 -5.42
C ASN A 482 -9.07 -8.86 -6.38
N LEU A 483 -8.09 -9.71 -6.08
CA LEU A 483 -6.88 -9.85 -6.88
C LEU A 483 -7.00 -11.05 -7.83
N PHE A 484 -6.65 -10.85 -9.10
CA PHE A 484 -6.66 -11.87 -10.16
C PHE A 484 -5.25 -12.14 -10.67
N ASN A 485 -4.83 -13.41 -10.66
CA ASN A 485 -3.55 -13.80 -11.25
C ASN A 485 -3.73 -14.23 -12.70
N CYS A 486 -3.81 -13.27 -13.58
CA CYS A 486 -3.92 -13.48 -15.03
C CYS A 486 -3.36 -12.26 -15.78
N SER A 487 -3.23 -12.38 -17.10
CA SER A 487 -2.86 -11.25 -17.94
C SER A 487 -4.08 -10.37 -18.22
N SER A 488 -3.94 -9.06 -18.09
CA SER A 488 -4.97 -8.09 -18.44
C SER A 488 -5.10 -7.84 -19.95
N LEU A 489 -4.14 -8.32 -20.75
CA LEU A 489 -4.07 -8.10 -22.19
C LEU A 489 -4.24 -9.38 -23.03
N LEU A 490 -4.03 -10.56 -22.48
CA LEU A 490 -4.12 -11.81 -23.23
C LEU A 490 -5.55 -12.35 -23.30
N ILE A 491 -5.90 -12.84 -24.46
CA ILE A 491 -7.22 -13.39 -24.80
C ILE A 491 -7.59 -14.62 -23.97
N ASP A 492 -6.60 -15.46 -23.72
CA ASP A 492 -6.71 -16.70 -22.95
C ASP A 492 -6.57 -16.48 -21.44
N SER A 493 -6.64 -15.21 -21.00
CA SER A 493 -6.68 -14.88 -19.59
C SER A 493 -8.08 -15.08 -19.02
N TYR A 494 -8.17 -15.98 -18.07
CA TYR A 494 -9.41 -16.30 -17.39
C TYR A 494 -9.28 -16.03 -15.89
N ALA A 495 -10.28 -15.37 -15.34
CA ALA A 495 -10.42 -15.23 -13.89
C ALA A 495 -11.14 -16.46 -13.31
N PRO A 496 -10.71 -17.01 -12.17
CA PRO A 496 -11.45 -18.04 -11.48
C PRO A 496 -12.72 -17.47 -10.85
N VAL A 497 -13.83 -18.20 -10.94
CA VAL A 497 -15.12 -17.85 -10.33
C VAL A 497 -15.66 -19.00 -9.50
N ASP A 498 -16.58 -18.73 -8.59
CA ASP A 498 -17.32 -19.73 -7.83
C ASP A 498 -18.54 -20.29 -8.61
N ASP A 499 -19.22 -21.27 -8.02
CA ASP A 499 -20.39 -21.90 -8.60
C ASP A 499 -21.59 -20.94 -8.78
N SER A 500 -21.57 -19.77 -8.13
CA SER A 500 -22.58 -18.72 -8.27
C SER A 500 -22.24 -17.69 -9.35
N GLY A 501 -21.11 -17.88 -10.06
CA GLY A 501 -20.59 -16.92 -11.02
C GLY A 501 -19.84 -15.74 -10.39
N LYS A 502 -19.67 -15.75 -9.04
CA LYS A 502 -18.82 -14.76 -8.35
C LYS A 502 -17.36 -15.22 -8.40
N THR A 503 -16.51 -14.26 -8.66
CA THR A 503 -15.07 -14.48 -8.66
C THR A 503 -14.64 -15.03 -7.32
N TYR A 504 -14.15 -16.29 -7.26
CA TYR A 504 -13.29 -16.78 -6.17
C TYR A 504 -13.28 -18.26 -5.81
N LEU A 505 -14.22 -19.14 -6.21
CA LEU A 505 -14.38 -20.32 -5.38
C LEU A 505 -14.22 -21.68 -6.01
N ASN A 506 -14.16 -21.81 -7.35
CA ASN A 506 -14.03 -23.12 -7.97
C ASN A 506 -12.99 -23.11 -9.09
N ASP A 507 -11.89 -23.85 -8.90
CA ASP A 507 -10.80 -23.94 -9.89
C ASP A 507 -11.23 -24.54 -11.24
N ASN A 508 -12.41 -25.14 -11.31
CA ASN A 508 -12.94 -25.76 -12.50
C ASN A 508 -13.77 -24.82 -13.38
N VAL A 509 -14.18 -23.67 -12.83
CA VAL A 509 -14.95 -22.67 -13.55
C VAL A 509 -14.08 -21.45 -13.79
N LYS A 510 -13.89 -21.08 -15.06
CA LYS A 510 -13.14 -19.90 -15.48
C LYS A 510 -14.00 -19.10 -16.44
N ILE A 511 -14.03 -17.81 -16.24
CA ILE A 511 -14.67 -16.87 -17.16
C ILE A 511 -13.62 -15.87 -17.69
N PRO A 512 -13.84 -15.29 -18.86
CA PRO A 512 -13.00 -14.21 -19.37
C PRO A 512 -12.86 -13.09 -18.34
N LEU A 513 -11.69 -12.46 -18.28
CA LEU A 513 -11.40 -11.41 -17.29
C LEU A 513 -12.44 -10.27 -17.33
N HIS A 514 -12.87 -9.87 -18.54
CA HIS A 514 -13.86 -8.80 -18.70
C HIS A 514 -15.22 -9.14 -18.05
N GLU A 515 -15.66 -10.41 -18.12
CA GLU A 515 -16.88 -10.86 -17.44
C GLU A 515 -16.70 -10.86 -15.92
N ALA A 516 -15.52 -11.30 -15.44
CA ALA A 516 -15.18 -11.25 -14.03
C ALA A 516 -15.19 -9.82 -13.48
N LEU A 517 -14.61 -8.87 -14.22
CA LEU A 517 -14.60 -7.46 -13.84
C LEU A 517 -16.00 -6.84 -13.89
N ALA A 518 -16.82 -7.19 -14.89
CA ALA A 518 -18.20 -6.74 -14.99
C ALA A 518 -19.06 -7.18 -13.78
N SER A 519 -18.70 -8.29 -13.12
CA SER A 519 -19.41 -8.76 -11.91
C SER A 519 -19.32 -7.80 -10.72
N PHE A 520 -18.35 -6.88 -10.70
CA PHE A 520 -18.22 -5.84 -9.66
C PHE A 520 -19.12 -4.63 -9.92
N GLY A 521 -19.78 -4.56 -11.08
CA GLY A 521 -20.56 -3.41 -11.51
C GLY A 521 -19.68 -2.32 -12.10
N ASP A 522 -20.17 -1.09 -12.03
CA ASP A 522 -19.51 0.08 -12.60
C ASP A 522 -18.17 0.40 -11.90
N ILE A 523 -17.08 0.36 -12.65
CA ILE A 523 -15.76 0.73 -12.15
C ILE A 523 -15.57 2.25 -12.33
N ASP A 524 -15.35 2.95 -11.22
CA ASP A 524 -15.30 4.41 -11.16
C ASP A 524 -13.94 4.98 -11.54
N ILE A 525 -12.88 4.38 -11.01
CA ILE A 525 -11.50 4.87 -11.10
C ILE A 525 -10.58 3.72 -11.48
N ALA A 526 -9.64 3.97 -12.37
CA ALA A 526 -8.53 3.07 -12.62
C ALA A 526 -7.19 3.82 -12.55
N MET A 527 -6.21 3.20 -11.90
CA MET A 527 -4.86 3.75 -11.70
C MET A 527 -3.84 2.69 -12.10
N ILE A 528 -2.95 2.99 -13.04
CA ILE A 528 -1.97 2.02 -13.52
C ILE A 528 -0.57 2.58 -13.67
N ASN A 529 0.41 1.72 -13.45
CA ASN A 529 1.79 1.86 -13.91
C ASN A 529 2.14 0.60 -14.70
N PRO A 530 1.89 0.57 -16.03
CA PRO A 530 2.13 -0.64 -16.83
C PRO A 530 3.62 -0.94 -16.94
N PRO A 531 4.00 -2.19 -17.23
CA PRO A 531 5.40 -2.54 -17.45
C PRO A 531 5.95 -1.82 -18.69
N TYR A 532 7.17 -1.26 -18.57
CA TYR A 532 7.84 -0.58 -19.68
C TYR A 532 8.69 -1.56 -20.49
N SER A 533 8.65 -1.42 -21.81
CA SER A 533 9.52 -2.17 -22.74
C SER A 533 9.33 -3.71 -22.69
N LEU A 534 8.10 -4.19 -22.74
CA LEU A 534 7.83 -5.62 -22.88
C LEU A 534 8.42 -6.17 -24.19
N ASN A 535 8.97 -7.39 -24.12
CA ASN A 535 9.40 -8.08 -25.34
C ASN A 535 8.19 -8.33 -26.24
N LYS A 536 8.26 -7.92 -27.52
CA LYS A 536 7.19 -8.00 -28.51
C LYS A 536 6.58 -9.41 -28.73
N LYS A 537 7.19 -10.46 -28.19
CA LYS A 537 6.69 -11.83 -28.28
C LYS A 537 5.56 -12.14 -27.30
N ASP A 538 5.38 -11.32 -26.23
CA ASP A 538 4.40 -11.57 -25.17
C ASP A 538 3.09 -10.78 -25.36
N THR A 539 3.02 -9.89 -26.32
CA THR A 539 1.90 -9.00 -26.58
C THR A 539 1.03 -9.47 -27.73
N SER A 540 0.39 -10.63 -27.62
CA SER A 540 -0.75 -10.96 -28.46
C SER A 540 -2.01 -10.39 -27.83
N THR A 541 -2.26 -9.13 -28.04
CA THR A 541 -3.43 -8.42 -27.52
C THR A 541 -4.61 -8.50 -28.47
N SER A 542 -5.80 -8.56 -27.95
CA SER A 542 -6.99 -8.65 -28.74
C SER A 542 -8.23 -8.02 -28.10
N GLN A 543 -9.11 -7.65 -28.95
CA GLN A 543 -10.21 -6.77 -28.71
C GLN A 543 -11.59 -7.35 -28.85
N ASN A 544 -11.72 -8.43 -29.57
CA ASN A 544 -12.95 -9.19 -29.72
C ASN A 544 -12.78 -10.53 -29.00
N TYR A 545 -12.88 -10.51 -27.68
CA TYR A 545 -12.69 -11.68 -26.84
C TYR A 545 -13.50 -12.88 -27.35
N GLU A 546 -14.75 -12.70 -27.72
CA GLU A 546 -15.59 -13.80 -28.26
C GLU A 546 -15.06 -14.35 -29.58
N ILE A 547 -14.72 -13.48 -30.52
CA ILE A 547 -14.22 -13.86 -31.85
C ILE A 547 -12.87 -14.57 -31.73
N ILE A 548 -12.05 -14.15 -30.79
CA ILE A 548 -10.73 -14.71 -30.59
C ILE A 548 -10.76 -15.97 -29.76
N ILE A 549 -11.64 -16.07 -28.78
CA ILE A 549 -11.92 -17.33 -28.07
C ILE A 549 -12.35 -18.39 -29.09
N LYS A 550 -13.26 -18.08 -30.00
CA LYS A 550 -13.64 -18.98 -31.12
C LYS A 550 -12.43 -19.38 -31.97
N ARG A 551 -11.53 -18.44 -32.27
CA ARG A 551 -10.29 -18.73 -33.00
C ARG A 551 -9.36 -19.70 -32.25
N GLU A 552 -9.16 -19.49 -30.97
CA GLU A 552 -8.30 -20.35 -30.14
C GLU A 552 -8.95 -21.71 -29.89
N GLU A 553 -10.27 -21.81 -29.77
CA GLU A 553 -10.98 -23.07 -29.75
C GLU A 553 -10.79 -23.87 -31.07
N CYS A 554 -10.87 -23.21 -32.23
CA CYS A 554 -10.58 -23.82 -33.51
C CYS A 554 -9.13 -24.32 -33.57
N LYS A 555 -8.16 -23.55 -33.12
CA LYS A 555 -6.75 -23.98 -33.01
C LYS A 555 -6.59 -25.18 -32.07
N GLY A 556 -7.26 -25.18 -30.93
CA GLY A 556 -7.28 -26.29 -29.99
C GLY A 556 -7.82 -27.57 -30.65
N LYS A 557 -8.97 -27.48 -31.35
CA LYS A 557 -9.56 -28.58 -32.10
C LYS A 557 -8.60 -29.10 -33.17
N ILE A 558 -7.94 -28.23 -33.93
CA ILE A 558 -6.93 -28.61 -34.93
C ILE A 558 -5.79 -29.41 -34.29
N ASN A 559 -5.28 -28.99 -33.14
CA ASN A 559 -4.20 -29.68 -32.46
C ASN A 559 -4.61 -31.10 -32.00
N VAL A 560 -5.84 -31.26 -31.48
CA VAL A 560 -6.39 -32.57 -31.11
C VAL A 560 -6.55 -33.46 -32.36
N LEU A 561 -7.11 -32.91 -33.46
CA LEU A 561 -7.29 -33.64 -34.72
C LEU A 561 -5.94 -34.04 -35.32
N LYS A 562 -4.93 -33.19 -35.31
CA LYS A 562 -3.57 -33.54 -35.77
C LYS A 562 -2.94 -34.65 -34.93
N LYS A 563 -3.17 -34.66 -33.61
CA LYS A 563 -2.74 -35.80 -32.77
C LYS A 563 -3.44 -37.09 -33.13
N LYS A 564 -4.78 -37.06 -33.34
CA LYS A 564 -5.57 -38.23 -33.81
C LYS A 564 -5.08 -38.72 -35.17
N LEU A 565 -4.83 -37.80 -36.10
CA LEU A 565 -4.30 -38.13 -37.43
C LEU A 565 -2.92 -38.79 -37.35
N SER A 566 -2.04 -38.28 -36.49
CA SER A 566 -0.72 -38.89 -36.28
C SER A 566 -0.82 -40.30 -35.67
N GLN A 567 -1.72 -40.51 -34.72
CA GLN A 567 -1.98 -41.81 -34.13
C GLN A 567 -2.56 -42.79 -35.15
N ALA A 568 -3.57 -42.36 -35.90
CA ALA A 568 -4.19 -43.18 -36.97
C ALA A 568 -3.18 -43.64 -38.04
N LYS A 569 -2.20 -42.79 -38.38
CA LYS A 569 -1.13 -43.11 -39.32
C LYS A 569 -0.07 -44.07 -38.76
N LYS A 570 0.05 -44.23 -37.44
CA LYS A 570 1.03 -45.08 -36.75
C LYS A 570 0.46 -46.46 -36.37
N THR A 571 -0.84 -46.67 -36.47
CA THR A 571 -1.48 -47.91 -36.07
C THR A 571 -1.15 -49.04 -37.07
N THR A 572 -0.40 -50.03 -36.62
CA THR A 572 -0.05 -51.26 -37.33
C THR A 572 -1.34 -52.12 -37.51
N GLY A 573 -1.98 -52.00 -38.63
CA GLY A 573 -3.23 -52.67 -38.93
C GLY A 573 -4.21 -51.85 -39.79
N GLY A 574 -3.82 -50.61 -40.05
CA GLY A 574 -4.53 -49.73 -40.99
C GLY A 574 -5.88 -49.22 -40.47
N VAL A 575 -5.96 -47.94 -40.13
CA VAL A 575 -7.24 -47.24 -39.94
C VAL A 575 -7.87 -47.05 -41.33
N PRO A 576 -9.19 -47.31 -41.52
CA PRO A 576 -9.89 -47.08 -42.79
C PRO A 576 -9.55 -45.71 -43.38
N LYS A 577 -9.29 -45.68 -44.69
CA LYS A 577 -8.94 -44.47 -45.43
C LYS A 577 -9.99 -43.37 -45.23
N ASP A 578 -11.27 -43.74 -45.23
CA ASP A 578 -12.40 -42.82 -45.00
C ASP A 578 -12.30 -42.08 -43.63
N THR A 579 -11.77 -42.75 -42.59
CA THR A 579 -11.57 -42.13 -41.27
C THR A 579 -10.43 -41.12 -41.30
N ILE A 580 -9.36 -41.37 -42.02
CA ILE A 580 -8.25 -40.48 -42.22
C ILE A 580 -8.69 -39.26 -43.02
N ASP A 581 -9.43 -39.47 -44.11
CA ASP A 581 -9.95 -38.43 -44.98
C ASP A 581 -10.94 -37.53 -44.20
N LYS A 582 -11.78 -38.10 -43.34
CA LYS A 582 -12.69 -37.36 -42.47
C LYS A 582 -11.93 -36.46 -41.49
N ILE A 583 -10.90 -36.95 -40.80
CA ILE A 583 -10.07 -36.12 -39.87
C ILE A 583 -9.36 -35.01 -40.65
N GLN A 584 -8.92 -35.25 -41.88
CA GLN A 584 -8.31 -34.23 -42.72
C GLN A 584 -9.31 -33.14 -43.15
N LEU A 585 -10.55 -33.54 -43.44
CA LEU A 585 -11.64 -32.64 -43.76
C LEU A 585 -11.98 -31.76 -42.56
N ASP A 586 -12.14 -32.34 -41.38
CA ASP A 586 -12.41 -31.60 -40.13
C ASP A 586 -11.29 -30.58 -39.84
N ILE A 587 -10.03 -30.89 -40.07
CA ILE A 587 -8.90 -29.96 -39.96
C ILE A 587 -9.07 -28.79 -40.95
N LYS A 588 -9.42 -29.05 -42.19
CA LYS A 588 -9.62 -28.02 -43.20
C LYS A 588 -10.79 -27.10 -42.86
N GLU A 589 -11.90 -27.65 -42.35
CA GLU A 589 -13.03 -26.86 -41.88
C GLU A 589 -12.66 -25.91 -40.74
N GLN A 590 -11.89 -26.40 -39.76
CA GLN A 590 -11.43 -25.54 -38.67
C GLN A 590 -10.43 -24.47 -39.16
N GLN A 591 -9.59 -24.77 -40.15
CA GLN A 591 -8.71 -23.81 -40.79
C GLN A 591 -9.48 -22.74 -41.56
N TYR A 592 -10.51 -23.10 -42.28
CA TYR A 592 -11.39 -22.15 -42.97
C TYR A 592 -12.10 -21.24 -41.99
N LEU A 593 -12.63 -21.76 -40.88
CA LEU A 593 -13.22 -20.98 -39.80
C LEU A 593 -12.22 -19.95 -39.22
N ILE A 594 -10.96 -20.34 -39.04
CA ILE A 594 -9.91 -19.42 -38.59
C ILE A 594 -9.66 -18.29 -39.63
N GLU A 595 -9.70 -18.63 -40.92
CA GLU A 595 -9.55 -17.63 -42.00
C GLU A 595 -10.71 -16.63 -42.02
N GLU A 596 -11.95 -17.08 -41.85
CA GLU A 596 -13.13 -16.22 -41.73
C GLU A 596 -13.07 -15.35 -40.49
N ILE A 597 -12.71 -15.90 -39.32
CA ILE A 597 -12.49 -15.15 -38.09
C ILE A 597 -11.39 -14.09 -38.27
N ASN A 598 -10.30 -14.40 -38.95
CA ASN A 598 -9.24 -13.43 -39.21
C ASN A 598 -9.68 -12.32 -40.19
N LYS A 599 -10.59 -12.59 -41.12
CA LYS A 599 -11.22 -11.58 -41.98
C LYS A 599 -12.13 -10.68 -41.16
N GLU A 600 -12.97 -11.29 -40.32
CA GLU A 600 -13.83 -10.54 -39.39
C GLU A 600 -13.03 -9.63 -38.49
N LEU A 601 -11.96 -10.13 -37.86
CA LEU A 601 -11.03 -9.35 -37.04
C LEU A 601 -10.35 -8.19 -37.79
N LYS A 602 -10.11 -8.32 -39.09
CA LYS A 602 -9.58 -7.23 -39.92
C LYS A 602 -10.60 -6.17 -40.25
N ASN A 603 -11.88 -6.56 -40.34
CA ASN A 603 -12.97 -5.68 -40.77
C ASN A 603 -13.75 -5.10 -39.55
N THR A 604 -13.56 -5.65 -38.37
CA THR A 604 -14.26 -5.18 -37.17
C THR A 604 -13.68 -3.84 -36.76
N ARG A 605 -14.47 -2.80 -36.80
CA ARG A 605 -14.17 -1.53 -36.15
C ARG A 605 -14.10 -1.77 -34.66
N MET A 606 -12.98 -1.43 -34.11
CA MET A 606 -12.73 -1.53 -32.70
C MET A 606 -13.29 -0.31 -32.00
N ASP A 607 -14.54 -0.37 -31.63
CA ASP A 607 -15.23 0.79 -31.10
C ASP A 607 -14.85 1.07 -29.62
N GLU A 608 -14.21 0.12 -28.94
CA GLU A 608 -14.02 0.19 -27.49
C GLU A 608 -12.56 0.11 -27.04
N VAL A 609 -11.78 -0.78 -27.60
CA VAL A 609 -10.38 -0.98 -27.22
C VAL A 609 -9.48 -1.02 -28.46
N VAL A 610 -8.39 -0.29 -28.43
CA VAL A 610 -7.42 -0.27 -29.54
C VAL A 610 -6.11 -0.86 -29.07
N PHE A 611 -5.63 -1.85 -29.78
CA PHE A 611 -4.33 -2.46 -29.51
C PHE A 611 -3.45 -2.36 -30.75
N SER A 612 -2.18 -2.03 -30.60
CA SER A 612 -1.24 -1.94 -31.70
C SER A 612 -0.01 -2.82 -31.47
N LYS A 613 0.56 -3.31 -32.56
CA LYS A 613 1.84 -3.99 -32.49
C LYS A 613 2.94 -2.95 -32.24
N GLY A 614 3.47 -2.89 -31.03
CA GLY A 614 4.65 -2.12 -30.66
C GLY A 614 4.42 -0.85 -29.85
N GLN A 615 3.24 -0.70 -29.23
CA GLN A 615 2.96 0.39 -28.29
C GLN A 615 2.33 -0.18 -27.01
N ASP A 616 3.04 -1.05 -26.35
CA ASP A 616 2.55 -1.91 -25.28
C ASP A 616 1.94 -1.13 -24.09
N GLU A 617 2.49 0.05 -23.74
CA GLU A 617 1.99 0.85 -22.62
C GLU A 617 0.62 1.50 -22.95
N LEU A 618 0.39 1.94 -24.18
CA LEU A 618 -0.91 2.47 -24.60
C LEU A 618 -1.96 1.36 -24.77
N ASP A 619 -1.56 0.12 -25.02
CA ASP A 619 -2.46 -1.02 -25.00
C ASP A 619 -3.02 -1.24 -23.61
N PHE A 620 -2.21 -1.08 -22.55
CA PHE A 620 -2.70 -1.11 -21.17
C PHE A 620 -3.63 0.06 -20.86
N VAL A 621 -3.36 1.25 -21.39
CA VAL A 621 -4.27 2.40 -21.26
C VAL A 621 -5.60 2.10 -21.92
N ALA A 622 -5.60 1.52 -23.12
CA ALA A 622 -6.82 1.11 -23.82
C ALA A 622 -7.61 0.08 -23.02
N ALA A 623 -6.95 -0.96 -22.50
CA ALA A 623 -7.58 -1.97 -21.66
C ALA A 623 -8.14 -1.38 -20.35
N MET A 624 -7.40 -0.49 -19.70
CA MET A 624 -7.86 0.21 -18.51
C MET A 624 -9.15 1.00 -18.78
N LEU A 625 -9.18 1.78 -19.87
CA LEU A 625 -10.34 2.60 -20.24
C LEU A 625 -11.55 1.75 -20.63
N HIS A 626 -11.32 0.58 -21.22
CA HIS A 626 -12.38 -0.36 -21.57
C HIS A 626 -13.17 -0.83 -20.35
N TYR A 627 -12.49 -1.09 -19.23
CA TYR A 627 -13.14 -1.60 -18.02
C TYR A 627 -13.84 -0.52 -17.18
N LEU A 628 -13.60 0.74 -17.45
CA LEU A 628 -14.22 1.85 -16.71
C LEU A 628 -15.68 2.07 -17.15
N LYS A 629 -16.52 2.54 -16.24
CA LYS A 629 -17.85 3.03 -16.59
C LYS A 629 -17.77 4.29 -17.47
N THR A 630 -18.84 4.63 -18.16
CA THR A 630 -18.95 5.90 -18.87
C THR A 630 -18.74 7.08 -17.92
N GLY A 631 -17.75 7.91 -18.20
CA GLY A 631 -17.36 9.05 -17.36
C GLY A 631 -16.40 8.68 -16.22
N GLY A 632 -16.01 7.41 -16.07
CA GLY A 632 -14.99 6.95 -15.11
C GLY A 632 -13.62 7.56 -15.40
N ILE A 633 -12.77 7.67 -14.38
CA ILE A 633 -11.45 8.31 -14.46
C ILE A 633 -10.34 7.27 -14.54
N GLY A 634 -9.57 7.32 -15.63
CA GLY A 634 -8.38 6.49 -15.82
C GLY A 634 -7.11 7.32 -15.69
N ILE A 635 -6.16 6.88 -14.86
CA ILE A 635 -4.89 7.57 -14.65
C ILE A 635 -3.76 6.58 -14.91
N ALA A 636 -2.84 6.94 -15.79
CA ALA A 636 -1.71 6.10 -16.12
C ALA A 636 -0.39 6.89 -16.04
N ILE A 637 0.63 6.29 -15.42
CA ILE A 637 1.99 6.77 -15.52
C ILE A 637 2.73 5.92 -16.54
N ILE A 638 3.17 6.56 -17.63
CA ILE A 638 3.70 5.90 -18.82
C ILE A 638 4.89 6.66 -19.40
N PRO A 639 5.72 6.03 -20.24
CA PRO A 639 6.81 6.74 -20.92
C PRO A 639 6.31 7.95 -21.72
N MET A 640 7.09 9.02 -21.72
CA MET A 640 6.77 10.24 -22.51
C MET A 640 6.59 9.98 -24.00
N SER A 641 7.18 8.91 -24.53
CA SER A 641 6.98 8.46 -25.92
C SER A 641 5.51 8.22 -26.26
N CYS A 642 4.69 7.81 -25.30
CA CYS A 642 3.25 7.60 -25.49
C CYS A 642 2.49 8.93 -25.72
N ALA A 643 2.96 10.00 -25.13
CA ALA A 643 2.40 11.36 -25.29
C ALA A 643 2.97 12.09 -26.51
N SER A 644 4.14 11.70 -27.03
CA SER A 644 4.83 12.29 -28.19
C SER A 644 4.28 11.80 -29.54
N ASN A 645 4.93 12.19 -30.62
CA ASN A 645 4.58 11.75 -31.96
C ASN A 645 4.65 10.24 -32.19
N SER A 646 5.47 9.49 -31.44
CA SER A 646 5.53 8.02 -31.56
C SER A 646 4.23 7.34 -31.14
N GLY A 647 3.51 7.87 -30.14
CA GLY A 647 2.19 7.38 -29.70
C GLY A 647 0.99 7.95 -30.47
N LYS A 648 1.20 8.85 -31.44
CA LYS A 648 0.15 9.66 -32.09
C LYS A 648 -1.03 8.83 -32.62
N LYS A 649 -0.77 7.78 -33.41
CA LYS A 649 -1.83 7.00 -34.05
C LYS A 649 -2.79 6.37 -33.04
N LEU A 650 -2.23 5.66 -32.05
CA LEU A 650 -3.04 4.96 -31.07
C LEU A 650 -3.74 5.94 -30.12
N ARG A 651 -3.06 7.01 -29.74
CA ARG A 651 -3.67 8.08 -28.93
C ARG A 651 -4.82 8.77 -29.65
N ALA A 652 -4.66 9.09 -30.95
CA ALA A 652 -5.73 9.66 -31.77
C ALA A 652 -6.95 8.73 -31.83
N GLU A 653 -6.73 7.42 -31.95
CA GLU A 653 -7.82 6.44 -31.93
C GLU A 653 -8.50 6.39 -30.57
N LEU A 654 -7.74 6.34 -29.46
CA LEU A 654 -8.28 6.41 -28.09
C LEU A 654 -9.14 7.65 -27.87
N LEU A 655 -8.72 8.80 -28.37
CA LEU A 655 -9.44 10.07 -28.18
C LEU A 655 -10.73 10.19 -29.02
N LYS A 656 -10.99 9.30 -29.97
CA LYS A 656 -12.31 9.19 -30.60
C LYS A 656 -13.37 8.68 -29.61
N HIS A 657 -12.98 7.93 -28.62
CA HIS A 657 -13.87 7.26 -27.66
C HIS A 657 -13.74 7.80 -26.23
N HIS A 658 -12.60 8.39 -25.89
CA HIS A 658 -12.25 8.86 -24.55
C HIS A 658 -11.74 10.29 -24.57
N THR A 659 -11.86 10.99 -23.45
CA THR A 659 -11.37 12.37 -23.32
C THR A 659 -10.04 12.40 -22.57
N LEU A 660 -9.00 13.02 -23.13
CA LEU A 660 -7.81 13.40 -22.38
C LEU A 660 -8.11 14.64 -21.54
N LEU A 661 -7.89 14.55 -20.23
CA LEU A 661 -8.11 15.63 -19.27
C LEU A 661 -6.81 16.34 -18.91
N ALA A 662 -5.71 15.60 -18.77
CA ALA A 662 -4.42 16.13 -18.36
C ALA A 662 -3.25 15.29 -18.88
N CYS A 663 -2.09 15.92 -19.05
CA CYS A 663 -0.80 15.27 -19.23
C CYS A 663 0.30 16.05 -18.50
N MET A 664 0.94 15.41 -17.51
CA MET A 664 1.96 16.01 -16.68
C MET A 664 3.27 15.22 -16.82
N THR A 665 4.33 15.88 -17.26
CA THR A 665 5.69 15.31 -17.31
C THR A 665 6.25 15.20 -15.90
N MET A 666 6.80 14.05 -15.57
CA MET A 666 7.31 13.71 -14.25
C MET A 666 8.83 13.90 -14.14
N PRO A 667 9.39 13.98 -12.92
CA PRO A 667 10.84 14.05 -12.72
C PRO A 667 11.58 12.91 -13.42
N ALA A 668 12.65 13.21 -14.15
CA ALA A 668 13.39 12.22 -14.93
C ALA A 668 13.99 11.07 -14.10
N GLN A 669 14.24 11.32 -12.82
CA GLN A 669 14.80 10.33 -11.90
C GLN A 669 13.75 9.60 -11.06
N LEU A 670 12.46 9.74 -11.40
CA LEU A 670 11.36 9.20 -10.58
C LEU A 670 11.53 7.71 -10.26
N PHE A 671 11.95 6.92 -11.23
CA PHE A 671 12.11 5.47 -11.10
C PHE A 671 13.58 5.02 -10.99
N SER A 672 14.50 5.90 -10.62
CA SER A 672 15.93 5.55 -10.46
C SER A 672 16.16 4.44 -9.43
N ASP A 673 15.29 4.34 -8.43
CA ASP A 673 15.33 3.25 -7.43
C ASP A 673 15.06 1.87 -8.03
N SER A 674 14.32 1.81 -9.13
CA SER A 674 14.10 0.58 -9.92
C SER A 674 15.11 0.40 -11.05
N ASN A 675 16.18 1.20 -11.09
CA ASN A 675 17.16 1.25 -12.18
C ASN A 675 16.54 1.54 -13.56
N VAL A 676 15.42 2.27 -13.59
CA VAL A 676 14.73 2.68 -14.81
C VAL A 676 14.95 4.18 -15.00
N GLY A 677 15.63 4.54 -16.08
CA GLY A 677 15.92 5.92 -16.45
C GLY A 677 15.00 6.47 -17.56
N ILE A 678 13.82 5.88 -17.73
CA ILE A 678 12.86 6.30 -18.77
C ILE A 678 12.09 7.53 -18.27
N PRO A 679 12.10 8.66 -18.98
CA PRO A 679 11.25 9.80 -18.66
C PRO A 679 9.77 9.45 -18.83
N THR A 680 8.96 9.80 -17.85
CA THR A 680 7.55 9.43 -17.78
C THR A 680 6.64 10.64 -17.71
N CYS A 681 5.36 10.43 -18.05
CA CYS A 681 4.29 11.38 -17.84
C CYS A 681 3.08 10.69 -17.22
N ILE A 682 2.30 11.44 -16.46
CA ILE A 682 0.97 11.03 -16.00
C ILE A 682 -0.04 11.52 -17.02
N MET A 683 -0.85 10.61 -17.57
CA MET A 683 -1.99 10.93 -18.41
C MET A 683 -3.29 10.60 -17.71
N VAL A 684 -4.24 11.53 -17.75
CA VAL A 684 -5.56 11.41 -17.12
C VAL A 684 -6.64 11.41 -18.19
N PHE A 685 -7.50 10.41 -18.15
CA PHE A 685 -8.57 10.21 -19.13
C PHE A 685 -9.94 10.15 -18.48
N LYS A 686 -10.97 10.57 -19.21
CA LYS A 686 -12.36 10.29 -18.93
C LYS A 686 -12.88 9.25 -19.91
N ALA A 687 -13.32 8.12 -19.39
CA ALA A 687 -13.68 6.96 -20.20
C ALA A 687 -15.02 7.13 -20.94
N HIS A 688 -15.12 6.57 -22.14
CA HIS A 688 -16.33 6.45 -22.97
C HIS A 688 -17.06 7.80 -23.25
N ILE A 689 -16.29 8.87 -23.27
CA ILE A 689 -16.73 10.22 -23.70
C ILE A 689 -15.74 10.72 -24.73
N PRO A 690 -16.13 10.89 -26.01
CA PRO A 690 -15.22 11.37 -27.03
C PRO A 690 -14.56 12.70 -26.69
N HIS A 691 -13.30 12.85 -27.08
CA HIS A 691 -12.55 14.07 -26.82
C HIS A 691 -13.20 15.28 -27.53
N ASN A 692 -13.37 16.35 -26.76
CA ASN A 692 -13.94 17.59 -27.29
C ASN A 692 -12.83 18.63 -27.49
N ASN A 693 -12.50 18.93 -28.73
CA ASN A 693 -11.47 19.88 -29.13
C ASN A 693 -11.68 21.31 -28.57
N ASN A 694 -12.91 21.62 -28.10
CA ASN A 694 -13.22 22.91 -27.50
C ASN A 694 -12.97 22.97 -25.99
N LYS A 695 -12.74 21.82 -25.34
CA LYS A 695 -12.35 21.77 -23.94
C LYS A 695 -10.83 21.78 -23.81
N ALA A 696 -10.36 22.53 -22.83
CA ALA A 696 -8.92 22.60 -22.56
C ALA A 696 -8.45 21.38 -21.78
N VAL A 697 -7.28 20.89 -22.15
CA VAL A 697 -6.50 19.85 -21.45
C VAL A 697 -5.47 20.55 -20.57
N PHE A 698 -5.26 20.04 -19.36
CA PHE A 698 -4.22 20.53 -18.47
C PHE A 698 -2.86 19.91 -18.85
N PHE A 699 -1.84 20.77 -18.97
CA PHE A 699 -0.46 20.38 -19.23
C PHE A 699 0.46 20.95 -18.16
N ALA A 700 1.34 20.11 -17.60
CA ALA A 700 2.33 20.57 -16.64
C ALA A 700 3.68 19.88 -16.83
N ARG A 701 4.74 20.56 -16.44
CA ARG A 701 6.11 20.07 -16.43
C ARG A 701 6.62 20.01 -15.00
N TRP A 702 6.35 18.92 -14.33
CA TRP A 702 6.70 18.67 -12.95
C TRP A 702 8.08 18.01 -12.86
N LYS A 703 9.12 18.82 -12.76
CA LYS A 703 10.52 18.36 -12.81
C LYS A 703 11.11 18.01 -11.46
N ASN A 704 10.52 18.48 -10.38
CA ASN A 704 11.01 18.28 -9.01
C ASN A 704 9.86 17.83 -8.12
N ASP A 705 10.03 16.71 -7.45
CA ASP A 705 9.10 16.17 -6.46
C ASP A 705 9.69 16.21 -5.03
N GLY A 706 10.75 16.98 -4.79
CA GLY A 706 11.41 17.09 -3.49
C GLY A 706 12.32 15.91 -3.12
N PHE A 707 12.38 14.88 -3.98
CA PHE A 707 13.23 13.71 -3.75
C PHE A 707 14.53 13.81 -4.53
N LYS A 708 15.66 13.54 -3.90
CA LYS A 708 16.99 13.55 -4.53
C LYS A 708 17.64 12.17 -4.47
N VAL A 709 18.32 11.78 -5.53
CA VAL A 709 19.09 10.52 -5.58
C VAL A 709 20.37 10.68 -4.76
N ILE A 710 20.55 9.81 -3.79
CA ILE A 710 21.77 9.71 -2.99
C ILE A 710 22.51 8.43 -3.42
N PRO A 711 23.80 8.51 -3.80
CA PRO A 711 24.57 7.34 -4.17
C PRO A 711 24.45 6.23 -3.11
N HIS A 712 24.19 5.00 -3.56
CA HIS A 712 24.00 3.80 -2.73
C HIS A 712 22.78 3.80 -1.79
N ASN A 713 22.05 4.92 -1.64
CA ASN A 713 20.91 5.06 -0.73
C ASN A 713 19.56 5.23 -1.45
N GLY A 714 19.56 5.37 -2.79
CA GLY A 714 18.35 5.62 -3.59
C GLY A 714 17.81 7.04 -3.41
N ARG A 715 16.54 7.24 -3.77
CA ARG A 715 15.86 8.55 -3.64
C ARG A 715 15.43 8.79 -2.19
N LYS A 716 15.68 9.99 -1.70
CA LYS A 716 15.25 10.42 -0.37
C LYS A 716 14.43 11.70 -0.44
N ASP A 717 13.40 11.77 0.38
CA ASP A 717 12.63 12.98 0.65
C ASP A 717 13.49 13.96 1.48
N PHE A 718 13.50 15.22 1.07
CA PHE A 718 14.15 16.34 1.76
C PHE A 718 13.14 17.22 2.48
N GLY A 719 11.89 16.73 2.67
CA GLY A 719 10.84 17.44 3.37
C GLY A 719 10.09 18.46 2.50
N GLU A 720 10.37 18.50 1.19
CA GLU A 720 9.76 19.46 0.26
C GLU A 720 8.46 18.92 -0.37
N TRP A 721 8.21 17.58 -0.26
CA TRP A 721 7.12 16.94 -0.99
C TRP A 721 5.75 17.52 -0.68
N VAL A 722 5.45 17.78 0.59
CA VAL A 722 4.11 18.26 1.00
C VAL A 722 3.78 19.59 0.31
N SER A 723 4.72 20.55 0.29
CA SER A 723 4.52 21.84 -0.38
C SER A 723 4.43 21.70 -1.90
N ILE A 724 5.28 20.87 -2.50
CA ILE A 724 5.26 20.60 -3.95
C ILE A 724 3.94 19.93 -4.35
N ARG A 725 3.47 18.95 -3.61
CA ARG A 725 2.18 18.28 -3.86
C ARG A 725 1.03 19.28 -3.81
N THR A 726 1.01 20.15 -2.81
CA THR A 726 -0.01 21.20 -2.69
C THR A 726 0.02 22.12 -3.91
N GLU A 727 1.20 22.60 -4.29
CA GLU A 727 1.37 23.44 -5.48
C GLU A 727 0.88 22.73 -6.76
N TRP A 728 1.19 21.45 -6.94
CA TRP A 728 0.75 20.68 -8.11
C TRP A 728 -0.78 20.55 -8.17
N ILE A 729 -1.44 20.36 -7.03
CA ILE A 729 -2.91 20.29 -6.99
C ILE A 729 -3.51 21.69 -7.27
N GLU A 730 -2.94 22.76 -6.70
CA GLU A 730 -3.35 24.13 -6.98
C GLU A 730 -3.17 24.52 -8.46
N GLN A 731 -2.18 23.95 -9.16
CA GLN A 731 -2.01 24.11 -10.61
C GLN A 731 -3.15 23.42 -11.38
N ILE A 732 -3.54 22.20 -10.97
CA ILE A 732 -4.61 21.43 -11.61
C ILE A 732 -5.95 22.15 -11.44
N ASP A 733 -6.29 22.59 -10.24
CA ASP A 733 -7.56 23.26 -9.93
C ASP A 733 -7.60 24.70 -10.48
N GLY A 734 -6.43 25.29 -10.72
CA GLY A 734 -6.28 26.63 -11.29
C GLY A 734 -6.26 27.74 -10.24
N THR A 735 -6.08 27.41 -8.97
CA THR A 735 -5.88 28.40 -7.89
C THR A 735 -4.44 28.91 -7.82
N ALA A 736 -3.47 28.12 -8.33
CA ALA A 736 -2.09 28.57 -8.47
C ALA A 736 -1.95 29.73 -9.46
N THR A 737 -0.98 30.62 -9.20
CA THR A 737 -0.65 31.71 -10.12
C THR A 737 -0.24 31.13 -11.48
N PRO A 738 -0.84 31.59 -12.61
CA PRO A 738 -0.49 31.11 -13.94
C PRO A 738 1.00 31.27 -14.25
N ASN A 739 1.63 30.15 -14.65
CA ASN A 739 3.04 30.11 -14.99
C ASN A 739 3.25 29.31 -16.29
N PRO A 740 3.36 30.01 -17.46
CA PRO A 740 3.47 29.36 -18.76
C PRO A 740 4.77 28.56 -18.95
N TYR A 741 5.73 28.71 -18.04
CA TYR A 741 6.97 27.93 -17.99
C TYR A 741 6.84 26.61 -17.23
N VAL A 742 5.74 26.40 -16.49
CA VAL A 742 5.51 25.21 -15.65
C VAL A 742 4.22 24.51 -16.04
N TRP A 743 3.11 25.23 -16.22
CA TRP A 743 1.82 24.66 -16.54
C TRP A 743 0.92 25.58 -17.36
N LEU A 744 -0.01 24.99 -18.09
CA LEU A 744 -1.03 25.71 -18.85
C LEU A 744 -2.25 24.82 -19.14
N LYS A 745 -3.36 25.46 -19.53
CA LYS A 745 -4.54 24.77 -20.07
C LYS A 745 -4.65 25.11 -21.57
N LYS A 746 -4.69 24.08 -22.44
CA LYS A 746 -4.71 24.26 -23.90
C LYS A 746 -5.72 23.33 -24.55
N LYS A 747 -6.44 23.83 -25.54
CA LYS A 747 -7.28 23.04 -26.44
C LYS A 747 -6.40 22.29 -27.42
N ILE A 748 -6.64 21.02 -27.59
CA ILE A 748 -5.95 20.16 -28.57
C ILE A 748 -6.98 19.32 -29.33
N SER A 749 -6.60 18.85 -30.50
CA SER A 749 -7.30 17.83 -31.26
C SER A 749 -6.69 16.44 -31.01
N PRO A 750 -7.36 15.34 -31.32
CA PRO A 750 -6.81 13.99 -31.18
C PRO A 750 -5.50 13.77 -31.92
N GLU A 751 -5.28 14.50 -32.99
CA GLU A 751 -4.09 14.42 -33.84
C GLU A 751 -2.90 15.23 -33.31
N ASP A 752 -3.11 16.10 -32.34
CA ASP A 752 -2.06 16.93 -31.78
C ASP A 752 -1.16 16.12 -30.82
N GLU A 753 0.02 16.62 -30.55
CA GLU A 753 0.92 16.08 -29.57
C GLU A 753 0.32 16.28 -28.16
N ALA A 754 0.40 15.26 -27.28
CA ALA A 754 -0.11 15.35 -25.92
C ALA A 754 1.01 15.52 -24.89
N LEU A 755 2.23 15.83 -25.34
CA LEU A 755 3.36 16.06 -24.44
C LEU A 755 3.34 17.51 -23.94
N ALA A 756 3.50 17.71 -22.64
CA ALA A 756 3.52 19.03 -22.02
C ALA A 756 4.63 19.93 -22.63
N GLU A 757 5.78 19.35 -22.96
CA GLU A 757 6.93 20.03 -23.58
C GLU A 757 6.62 20.67 -24.90
N ALA A 758 5.61 20.22 -25.66
CA ALA A 758 5.20 20.81 -26.92
C ALA A 758 4.53 22.20 -26.76
N TYR A 759 4.04 22.49 -25.54
CA TYR A 759 3.22 23.68 -25.29
C TYR A 759 3.79 24.60 -24.22
N ILE A 760 4.55 24.10 -23.27
CA ILE A 760 5.15 24.85 -22.17
C ILE A 760 6.35 25.63 -22.67
N GLN A 761 6.35 26.93 -22.44
CA GLN A 761 7.42 27.82 -22.88
C GLN A 761 8.73 27.53 -22.15
N THR A 762 9.85 27.75 -22.84
CA THR A 762 11.17 27.71 -22.19
C THR A 762 11.45 29.07 -21.56
N ASN A 763 11.80 29.07 -20.27
CA ASN A 763 12.20 30.29 -19.57
C ASN A 763 13.67 30.59 -19.86
N TYR A 764 13.91 31.50 -20.81
CA TYR A 764 15.26 31.92 -21.15
C TYR A 764 15.83 32.98 -20.19
N THR A 765 14.99 33.59 -19.33
CA THR A 765 15.45 34.66 -18.43
C THR A 765 16.34 34.16 -17.30
N GLN A 766 16.33 32.84 -17.04
CA GLN A 766 17.17 32.19 -16.07
C GLN A 766 18.50 31.70 -16.60
N LEU A 767 18.73 31.79 -17.93
CA LEU A 767 19.99 31.39 -18.53
C LEU A 767 21.02 32.52 -18.39
N THR A 768 22.21 32.12 -17.98
CA THR A 768 23.36 33.01 -17.87
C THR A 768 24.27 32.86 -19.07
N ASP A 769 25.15 33.86 -19.32
CA ASP A 769 26.17 33.75 -20.36
C ASP A 769 27.05 32.51 -20.18
N ASP A 770 27.33 32.13 -18.95
CA ASP A 770 28.07 30.89 -18.60
C ASP A 770 27.34 29.63 -19.07
N ASP A 771 26.01 29.59 -19.03
CA ASP A 771 25.23 28.47 -19.53
C ASP A 771 25.32 28.34 -21.04
N PHE A 772 25.28 29.46 -21.76
CA PHE A 772 25.48 29.49 -23.21
C PHE A 772 26.91 29.06 -23.57
N GLU A 773 27.93 29.61 -22.92
CA GLU A 773 29.31 29.20 -23.15
C GLU A 773 29.53 27.71 -22.87
N ARG A 774 29.01 27.21 -21.79
CA ARG A 774 29.12 25.79 -21.44
C ARG A 774 28.46 24.91 -22.48
N THR A 775 27.30 25.33 -22.98
CA THR A 775 26.57 24.61 -24.03
C THR A 775 27.33 24.64 -25.37
N LEU A 776 27.88 25.79 -25.73
CA LEU A 776 28.71 25.94 -26.94
C LEU A 776 29.99 25.08 -26.86
N LYS A 777 30.66 25.06 -25.69
CA LYS A 777 31.84 24.21 -25.45
C LYS A 777 31.49 22.71 -25.58
N LYS A 778 30.36 22.27 -25.02
CA LYS A 778 29.89 20.89 -25.15
C LYS A 778 29.54 20.53 -26.58
N TYR A 779 28.86 21.45 -27.31
CA TYR A 779 28.52 21.24 -28.70
C TYR A 779 29.76 21.19 -29.61
N ALA A 780 30.73 22.07 -29.41
CA ALA A 780 32.00 22.05 -30.13
C ALA A 780 32.77 20.75 -29.89
N LEU A 781 32.80 20.26 -28.61
CA LEU A 781 33.41 18.97 -28.28
C LEU A 781 32.67 17.81 -28.95
N PHE A 782 31.34 17.82 -28.92
CA PHE A 782 30.53 16.80 -29.58
C PHE A 782 30.81 16.76 -31.08
N LYS A 783 30.79 17.92 -31.72
CA LYS A 783 31.13 18.03 -33.15
C LYS A 783 32.55 17.54 -33.47
N TYR A 784 33.50 17.90 -32.64
CA TYR A 784 34.88 17.40 -32.79
C TYR A 784 34.95 15.88 -32.71
N MET A 785 34.23 15.28 -31.73
CA MET A 785 34.16 13.81 -31.56
C MET A 785 33.44 13.14 -32.73
N GLU A 786 32.33 13.70 -33.19
CA GLU A 786 31.59 13.23 -34.38
C GLU A 786 32.46 13.25 -35.63
N ASP A 787 33.09 14.41 -35.94
CA ASP A 787 33.91 14.61 -37.11
C ASP A 787 35.18 13.73 -37.16
N ASN A 788 35.64 13.28 -35.98
CA ASN A 788 36.82 12.40 -35.85
C ASN A 788 36.44 10.95 -35.56
N GLY A 789 35.17 10.56 -35.60
CA GLY A 789 34.73 9.18 -35.37
C GLY A 789 34.99 8.68 -33.96
N LEU A 790 35.01 9.56 -32.96
CA LEU A 790 35.28 9.26 -31.55
C LEU A 790 33.99 9.05 -30.74
N LEU A 791 32.81 9.11 -31.34
CA LEU A 791 31.56 8.75 -30.71
C LEU A 791 31.42 7.22 -30.81
N GLU A 792 31.52 6.52 -29.67
CA GLU A 792 31.14 5.11 -29.58
C GLU A 792 29.63 5.01 -29.83
N GLU A 793 29.21 4.06 -30.71
CA GLU A 793 27.79 3.75 -30.98
C GLU A 793 27.03 3.24 -29.78
#